data_655f61b34bcfc2d1d18c1b02c362a658
#
_entry.id   655f61b34bcfc2d1d18c1b02c362a658
#
_cell.length_a   1.000
_cell.length_b   1.000
_cell.length_c   1.000
_cell.angle_alpha   90.00
_cell.angle_beta   90.00
_cell.angle_gamma   90.00
#
_symmetry.space_group_name_H-M   'P 1'
#
loop_
_entity.id
_entity.type
_entity.pdbx_description
1 polymer ?
#
loop_
_entity_poly.entity_id
_entity_poly.type
_entity_poly.pdbx_seq_one_letter_code
_entity_poly.pdbx_strand_id
1 'polypeptide(L)'
;MSEETKVTQEYGGSQIQVLEGLEAVRKRPGMYIGSTSSSGLHHLVYEIVDNSIDEALAGYCKHITVTINPGNSITVTDDGRGIPVDIQPQTGKPALEVVFTVLHAGGKFGGGGYKVSGGLHGVGASVVNALSEWLTARVYKNGNIYEMKFARGQITQEMKIVGKTDKTGTEVTFQPDPEMFDELVYSYEILHERMREEAFLNAGLSITITDAREDESVTETMCYEGGIREFAAWTNRHKTTIHSDIIYMSGSKGDASAEIAIQYNDGYSESLQSFANDVRTPEGGMHETGFKTALTRVLNNYGTKNGIIKGDDKVSGEDCREGITAIISVKLTDAQFEGQTKAKLGNAYIRTMVDQIVNDQLATYFEEHPATAKIILEKAMMANRAREAARKARENIRRGTGLESTSMPDKLQDCNEKDPALCEIYIVEGDSAAGSAIQGRDSRFQAILAMWGKMLNVEKARVDRIYGNDKLNPLIVALGGGIGEDFNIERLRYHKVIIMSDADVDGAHIRTLLLTFFFRYMRPLIENGFVYSAVPPLYKLKRGKTERVAYSDEERDRVSAELRGESGAKVEISRFKGLGEMNKDELWETTMDPEKRTLRRITLDDARRADEIFTVLMGEQVEPRKEWIERNAKYAINIDI
;
A
#
# COMPACT_ATOMS: atom_id res chain seq x y z
N MET A 1 -27.57 6.73 21.57
CA MET A 1 -26.39 6.96 22.42
C MET A 1 -26.77 6.50 23.81
N SER A 2 -26.19 5.39 24.25
CA SER A 2 -26.46 4.82 25.57
C SER A 2 -25.94 5.76 26.68
N GLU A 3 -26.58 5.75 27.85
CA GLU A 3 -26.18 6.57 29.00
C GLU A 3 -24.73 6.33 29.49
N GLU A 4 -24.11 5.24 29.10
CA GLU A 4 -22.72 4.86 29.44
C GLU A 4 -21.61 5.73 28.79
N THR A 5 -21.95 6.58 27.81
CA THR A 5 -20.98 7.47 27.13
C THR A 5 -20.94 8.89 27.71
N LYS A 6 -21.75 9.22 28.70
CA LYS A 6 -21.71 10.53 29.37
C LYS A 6 -20.58 10.55 30.40
N VAL A 7 -19.53 11.32 30.11
CA VAL A 7 -18.51 11.67 31.10
C VAL A 7 -19.18 12.49 32.23
N THR A 8 -19.21 11.96 33.43
CA THR A 8 -19.84 12.58 34.61
C THR A 8 -18.96 13.60 35.33
N GLN A 9 -17.69 13.76 34.90
CA GLN A 9 -16.78 14.77 35.46
C GLN A 9 -16.99 16.13 34.80
N GLU A 10 -17.00 17.17 35.62
CA GLU A 10 -17.08 18.57 35.16
C GLU A 10 -15.84 18.90 34.29
N TYR A 11 -16.05 19.33 33.03
CA TYR A 11 -14.98 19.71 32.13
C TYR A 11 -14.44 21.10 32.50
N GLY A 12 -13.31 21.13 33.22
CA GLY A 12 -12.66 22.36 33.68
C GLY A 12 -11.23 22.52 33.16
N GLY A 13 -10.62 23.67 33.35
CA GLY A 13 -9.25 23.97 32.89
C GLY A 13 -8.18 23.02 33.45
N SER A 14 -8.40 22.39 34.61
CA SER A 14 -7.51 21.36 35.18
C SER A 14 -7.44 20.04 34.39
N GLN A 15 -8.40 19.83 33.47
CA GLN A 15 -8.44 18.65 32.60
C GLN A 15 -7.73 18.87 31.26
N ILE A 16 -7.35 20.12 30.98
CA ILE A 16 -6.56 20.46 29.80
C ILE A 16 -5.10 20.17 30.12
N GLN A 17 -4.55 19.09 29.51
CA GLN A 17 -3.15 18.74 29.60
C GLN A 17 -2.35 19.44 28.50
N VAL A 18 -1.32 20.20 28.90
CA VAL A 18 -0.33 20.75 27.98
C VAL A 18 0.84 19.78 27.93
N LEU A 19 1.13 19.26 26.74
CA LEU A 19 2.26 18.36 26.51
C LEU A 19 3.38 19.20 25.88
N GLU A 20 4.56 19.14 26.47
CA GLU A 20 5.73 19.87 25.96
C GLU A 20 6.76 18.91 25.35
N GLY A 21 7.42 19.35 24.27
CA GLY A 21 8.54 18.64 23.66
C GLY A 21 8.20 17.21 23.18
N LEU A 22 9.13 16.28 23.40
CA LEU A 22 9.05 14.91 22.91
C LEU A 22 8.02 14.04 23.67
N GLU A 23 7.55 14.47 24.82
CA GLU A 23 6.49 13.76 25.56
C GLU A 23 5.18 13.70 24.74
N ALA A 24 4.88 14.76 23.98
CA ALA A 24 3.73 14.80 23.08
C ALA A 24 3.79 13.69 22.01
N VAL A 25 4.98 13.41 21.48
CA VAL A 25 5.21 12.34 20.50
C VAL A 25 4.92 10.96 21.11
N ARG A 26 5.46 10.69 22.30
CA ARG A 26 5.27 9.41 22.99
C ARG A 26 3.80 9.17 23.37
N LYS A 27 3.07 10.24 23.71
CA LYS A 27 1.66 10.15 24.11
C LYS A 27 0.71 9.98 22.92
N ARG A 28 1.09 10.48 21.74
CA ARG A 28 0.28 10.43 20.51
C ARG A 28 1.15 10.09 19.28
N PRO A 29 1.81 8.92 19.25
CA PRO A 29 2.73 8.56 18.17
C PRO A 29 2.05 8.56 16.79
N GLY A 30 0.79 8.11 16.70
CA GLY A 30 0.03 8.08 15.46
C GLY A 30 -0.12 9.44 14.75
N MET A 31 -0.01 10.58 15.47
CA MET A 31 -0.01 11.91 14.86
C MET A 31 1.26 12.18 14.03
N TYR A 32 2.37 11.50 14.34
CA TYR A 32 3.69 11.75 13.73
C TYR A 32 4.11 10.65 12.75
N ILE A 33 3.77 9.38 13.04
CA ILE A 33 4.16 8.21 12.24
C ILE A 33 2.97 7.45 11.65
N GLY A 34 1.74 7.99 11.78
CA GLY A 34 0.52 7.39 11.23
C GLY A 34 -0.06 6.25 12.06
N SER A 35 0.75 5.31 12.53
CA SER A 35 0.32 4.18 13.36
C SER A 35 1.46 3.66 14.23
N THR A 36 1.15 2.76 15.18
CA THR A 36 2.14 1.99 15.98
C THR A 36 2.32 0.56 15.49
N SER A 37 1.68 0.22 14.37
CA SER A 37 1.83 -1.08 13.71
C SER A 37 3.14 -1.19 12.92
N SER A 38 3.33 -2.28 12.19
CA SER A 38 4.48 -2.51 11.30
C SER A 38 4.75 -1.30 10.37
N SER A 39 3.73 -0.64 9.83
CA SER A 39 3.89 0.51 8.95
C SER A 39 4.55 1.71 9.66
N GLY A 40 4.12 2.03 10.90
CA GLY A 40 4.74 3.09 11.70
C GLY A 40 6.16 2.73 12.16
N LEU A 41 6.42 1.45 12.42
CA LEU A 41 7.77 0.96 12.72
C LEU A 41 8.75 1.24 11.57
N HIS A 42 8.37 0.88 10.34
CA HIS A 42 9.20 1.13 9.15
C HIS A 42 9.34 2.63 8.85
N HIS A 43 8.34 3.44 9.21
CA HIS A 43 8.39 4.90 9.03
C HIS A 43 9.54 5.56 9.81
N LEU A 44 9.95 5.01 10.95
CA LEU A 44 11.14 5.50 11.67
C LEU A 44 12.40 5.44 10.80
N VAL A 45 12.56 4.37 10.02
CA VAL A 45 13.71 4.23 9.11
C VAL A 45 13.62 5.27 7.99
N TYR A 46 12.43 5.48 7.44
CA TYR A 46 12.21 6.45 6.37
C TYR A 46 12.58 7.87 6.81
N GLU A 47 12.21 8.29 8.02
CA GLU A 47 12.54 9.63 8.52
C GLU A 47 14.06 9.87 8.64
N ILE A 48 14.85 8.85 8.97
CA ILE A 48 16.32 8.99 9.01
C ILE A 48 16.90 8.94 7.60
N VAL A 49 16.45 8.03 6.74
CA VAL A 49 16.90 7.91 5.35
C VAL A 49 16.58 9.20 4.57
N ASP A 50 15.37 9.75 4.74
CA ASP A 50 14.96 10.99 4.07
C ASP A 50 15.91 12.18 4.41
N ASN A 51 16.50 12.20 5.59
CA ASN A 51 17.53 13.21 5.91
C ASN A 51 18.81 13.01 5.10
N SER A 52 19.20 11.77 4.85
CA SER A 52 20.35 11.44 3.99
C SER A 52 20.03 11.71 2.51
N ILE A 53 18.81 11.45 2.07
CA ILE A 53 18.30 11.82 0.73
C ILE A 53 18.32 13.34 0.54
N ASP A 54 17.93 14.12 1.55
CA ASP A 54 18.00 15.58 1.48
C ASP A 54 19.45 16.08 1.28
N GLU A 55 20.45 15.41 1.86
CA GLU A 55 21.89 15.68 1.58
C GLU A 55 22.25 15.32 0.13
N ALA A 56 21.67 14.24 -0.42
CA ALA A 56 21.87 13.87 -1.82
C ALA A 56 21.22 14.89 -2.78
N LEU A 57 19.99 15.32 -2.50
CA LEU A 57 19.31 16.39 -3.24
C LEU A 57 20.06 17.72 -3.20
N ALA A 58 20.74 17.99 -2.10
CA ALA A 58 21.63 19.15 -1.98
C ALA A 58 22.99 18.96 -2.69
N GLY A 59 23.27 17.78 -3.25
CA GLY A 59 24.48 17.45 -4.01
C GLY A 59 25.69 17.06 -3.17
N TYR A 60 25.52 16.74 -1.89
CA TYR A 60 26.62 16.44 -0.97
C TYR A 60 26.73 14.96 -0.58
N CYS A 61 25.70 14.15 -0.79
CA CYS A 61 25.71 12.73 -0.48
C CYS A 61 25.66 11.89 -1.77
N LYS A 62 26.45 10.82 -1.82
CA LYS A 62 26.50 9.86 -2.93
C LYS A 62 26.28 8.41 -2.47
N HIS A 63 26.47 8.14 -1.19
CA HIS A 63 26.37 6.80 -0.64
C HIS A 63 25.57 6.82 0.65
N ILE A 64 24.50 6.01 0.69
CA ILE A 64 23.70 5.77 1.88
C ILE A 64 23.75 4.27 2.18
N THR A 65 23.94 3.93 3.45
CA THR A 65 23.91 2.54 3.91
C THR A 65 22.85 2.38 4.98
N VAL A 66 21.99 1.37 4.85
CA VAL A 66 20.97 0.99 5.82
C VAL A 66 21.25 -0.42 6.27
N THR A 67 21.39 -0.65 7.58
CA THR A 67 21.66 -1.96 8.13
C THR A 67 20.60 -2.33 9.19
N ILE A 68 19.97 -3.49 9.00
CA ILE A 68 19.14 -4.13 10.03
C ILE A 68 20.11 -4.97 10.86
N ASN A 69 20.39 -4.53 12.07
CA ASN A 69 21.34 -5.20 12.95
C ASN A 69 20.70 -6.39 13.70
N PRO A 70 21.52 -7.30 14.26
CA PRO A 70 21.06 -8.27 15.23
C PRO A 70 20.25 -7.61 16.35
N GLY A 71 19.09 -8.17 16.71
CA GLY A 71 18.18 -7.59 17.71
C GLY A 71 17.25 -6.50 17.15
N ASN A 72 17.20 -6.32 15.82
CA ASN A 72 16.33 -5.36 15.12
C ASN A 72 16.58 -3.88 15.47
N SER A 73 17.80 -3.47 15.78
CA SER A 73 18.18 -2.06 15.67
C SER A 73 18.52 -1.71 14.21
N ILE A 74 18.39 -0.45 13.87
CA ILE A 74 18.70 0.07 12.53
C ILE A 74 19.89 1.00 12.62
N THR A 75 20.82 0.86 11.67
CA THR A 75 21.89 1.85 11.41
C THR A 75 21.70 2.45 10.03
N VAL A 76 21.64 3.77 9.94
CA VAL A 76 21.67 4.52 8.69
C VAL A 76 22.93 5.37 8.68
N THR A 77 23.71 5.28 7.61
CA THR A 77 24.96 6.06 7.43
C THR A 77 24.93 6.75 6.08
N ASP A 78 25.32 8.00 6.03
CA ASP A 78 25.52 8.76 4.78
C ASP A 78 26.94 9.36 4.70
N ASP A 79 27.36 9.76 3.51
CA ASP A 79 28.61 10.46 3.24
C ASP A 79 28.40 11.96 2.96
N GLY A 80 27.30 12.54 3.47
CA GLY A 80 26.95 13.95 3.32
C GLY A 80 27.85 14.90 4.13
N ARG A 81 27.38 16.15 4.34
CA ARG A 81 28.13 17.18 5.09
C ARG A 81 28.21 16.90 6.60
N GLY A 82 27.41 15.98 7.11
CA GLY A 82 27.23 15.76 8.55
C GLY A 82 26.41 16.85 9.23
N ILE A 83 25.57 16.46 10.18
CA ILE A 83 24.79 17.41 11.01
C ILE A 83 25.72 18.44 11.64
N PRO A 84 25.36 19.75 11.69
CA PRO A 84 26.16 20.77 12.38
C PRO A 84 26.42 20.40 13.85
N VAL A 85 27.66 20.63 14.31
CA VAL A 85 28.11 20.33 15.67
C VAL A 85 28.41 21.58 16.50
N ASP A 86 28.32 22.73 15.88
CA ASP A 86 28.47 24.06 16.49
C ASP A 86 27.22 24.40 17.33
N ILE A 87 27.38 25.44 18.15
CA ILE A 87 26.31 25.92 19.01
C ILE A 87 25.25 26.66 18.20
N GLN A 88 23.99 26.23 18.32
CA GLN A 88 22.84 26.91 17.71
C GLN A 88 22.55 28.21 18.51
N PRO A 89 22.57 29.39 17.86
CA PRO A 89 22.59 30.68 18.60
C PRO A 89 21.35 30.97 19.45
N GLN A 90 20.15 30.46 19.04
CA GLN A 90 18.91 30.76 19.75
C GLN A 90 18.73 29.89 21.00
N THR A 91 19.23 28.65 20.96
CA THR A 91 19.06 27.69 22.05
C THR A 91 20.27 27.62 22.98
N GLY A 92 21.43 28.06 22.53
CA GLY A 92 22.70 27.93 23.25
C GLY A 92 23.21 26.49 23.36
N LYS A 93 22.63 25.56 22.60
CA LYS A 93 22.92 24.12 22.63
C LYS A 93 23.61 23.69 21.34
N PRO A 94 24.35 22.56 21.35
CA PRO A 94 24.87 21.98 20.12
C PRO A 94 23.75 21.73 19.11
N ALA A 95 23.95 22.05 17.82
CA ALA A 95 22.92 21.84 16.79
C ALA A 95 22.51 20.36 16.68
N LEU A 96 23.45 19.41 16.88
CA LEU A 96 23.17 17.99 16.96
C LEU A 96 22.13 17.65 18.05
N GLU A 97 22.26 18.26 19.24
CA GLU A 97 21.28 18.11 20.33
C GLU A 97 19.91 18.64 19.91
N VAL A 98 19.87 19.84 19.32
CA VAL A 98 18.64 20.52 18.91
C VAL A 98 17.86 19.68 17.89
N VAL A 99 18.54 19.10 16.90
CA VAL A 99 17.92 18.25 15.86
C VAL A 99 17.20 17.03 16.45
N PHE A 100 17.75 16.42 17.49
CA PHE A 100 17.18 15.20 18.09
C PHE A 100 16.25 15.45 19.29
N THR A 101 16.24 16.65 19.89
CA THR A 101 15.47 16.91 21.13
C THR A 101 14.39 17.98 20.99
N VAL A 102 14.41 18.78 19.92
CA VAL A 102 13.47 19.88 19.75
C VAL A 102 12.60 19.63 18.52
N LEU A 103 11.27 19.64 18.71
CA LEU A 103 10.30 19.58 17.60
C LEU A 103 10.35 20.89 16.81
N HIS A 104 10.12 20.79 15.51
CA HIS A 104 10.13 21.94 14.59
C HIS A 104 11.47 22.69 14.57
N ALA A 105 12.57 21.96 14.68
CA ALA A 105 13.93 22.48 14.56
C ALA A 105 14.66 21.80 13.40
N GLY A 106 15.35 22.60 12.57
CA GLY A 106 16.13 22.06 11.45
C GLY A 106 16.58 23.14 10.46
N GLY A 107 17.57 22.81 9.64
CA GLY A 107 18.15 23.69 8.62
C GLY A 107 17.28 23.87 7.36
N LYS A 108 16.06 23.33 7.36
CA LYS A 108 15.13 23.28 6.21
C LYS A 108 14.08 24.42 6.23
N PHE A 109 14.04 25.23 7.30
CA PHE A 109 13.12 26.37 7.45
C PHE A 109 13.69 27.69 6.88
N GLY A 110 14.02 27.73 5.57
CA GLY A 110 14.39 28.98 4.89
C GLY A 110 15.82 29.50 5.13
N GLY A 111 16.70 28.72 5.78
CA GLY A 111 18.05 29.11 6.13
C GLY A 111 19.12 28.96 5.04
N GLY A 112 18.74 28.66 3.80
CA GLY A 112 19.68 28.51 2.68
C GLY A 112 20.49 27.21 2.66
N GLY A 113 20.28 26.29 3.60
CA GLY A 113 20.99 25.01 3.68
C GLY A 113 20.49 23.97 2.65
N TYR A 114 19.21 24.03 2.29
CA TYR A 114 18.57 23.16 1.31
C TYR A 114 17.63 23.98 0.42
N LYS A 115 17.70 23.78 -0.89
CA LYS A 115 16.72 24.36 -1.84
C LYS A 115 15.49 23.49 -2.00
N VAL A 116 15.68 22.20 -2.00
CA VAL A 116 14.65 21.18 -2.10
C VAL A 116 14.86 20.21 -0.96
N SER A 117 13.80 19.82 -0.27
CA SER A 117 13.86 18.77 0.76
C SER A 117 12.51 18.06 0.89
N GLY A 118 12.53 16.76 1.20
CA GLY A 118 11.35 15.97 1.57
C GLY A 118 10.92 16.22 3.01
N GLY A 119 11.86 16.53 3.88
CA GLY A 119 11.65 16.82 5.31
C GLY A 119 11.24 18.27 5.54
N LEU A 120 9.92 18.57 5.54
CA LEU A 120 9.41 19.94 5.67
C LEU A 120 9.12 20.39 7.10
N HIS A 121 8.87 19.47 8.02
CA HIS A 121 8.34 19.80 9.34
C HIS A 121 9.41 19.91 10.44
N GLY A 122 10.66 19.47 10.16
CA GLY A 122 11.74 19.49 11.14
C GLY A 122 11.47 18.66 12.40
N VAL A 123 10.78 17.53 12.25
CA VAL A 123 10.39 16.67 13.37
C VAL A 123 10.93 15.23 13.26
N GLY A 124 11.32 14.75 12.07
CA GLY A 124 11.63 13.34 11.84
C GLY A 124 12.65 12.77 12.81
N ALA A 125 13.84 13.36 12.90
CA ALA A 125 14.91 12.87 13.78
C ALA A 125 14.50 12.89 15.26
N SER A 126 13.79 13.94 15.71
CA SER A 126 13.32 14.04 17.09
C SER A 126 12.18 13.06 17.41
N VAL A 127 11.32 12.76 16.43
CA VAL A 127 10.28 11.72 16.54
C VAL A 127 10.91 10.33 16.66
N VAL A 128 11.91 10.01 15.82
CA VAL A 128 12.63 8.73 15.92
C VAL A 128 13.30 8.61 17.29
N ASN A 129 13.95 9.65 17.80
CA ASN A 129 14.54 9.66 19.14
C ASN A 129 13.49 9.42 20.23
N ALA A 130 12.35 10.12 20.17
CA ALA A 130 11.27 9.98 21.15
C ALA A 130 10.68 8.55 21.21
N LEU A 131 10.60 7.87 20.06
CA LEU A 131 10.02 6.54 19.92
C LEU A 131 11.03 5.39 19.94
N SER A 132 12.31 5.71 20.25
CA SER A 132 13.38 4.73 20.41
C SER A 132 13.69 4.46 21.88
N GLU A 133 13.92 3.20 22.22
CA GLU A 133 14.45 2.81 23.52
C GLU A 133 15.82 3.46 23.76
N TRP A 134 16.68 3.40 22.74
CA TRP A 134 17.92 4.13 22.68
C TRP A 134 18.26 4.58 21.26
N LEU A 135 19.00 5.67 21.14
CA LEU A 135 19.52 6.20 19.88
C LEU A 135 20.96 6.72 20.08
N THR A 136 21.82 6.41 19.13
CA THR A 136 23.19 6.93 19.04
C THR A 136 23.34 7.69 17.72
N ALA A 137 23.70 8.96 17.79
CA ALA A 137 24.05 9.77 16.64
C ALA A 137 25.56 10.01 16.62
N ARG A 138 26.22 9.70 15.50
CA ARG A 138 27.61 10.02 15.20
C ARG A 138 27.67 10.95 14.00
N VAL A 139 28.54 11.95 14.11
CA VAL A 139 28.78 12.91 13.03
C VAL A 139 30.26 12.92 12.72
N TYR A 140 30.58 12.68 11.46
CA TYR A 140 31.94 12.72 10.89
C TYR A 140 32.15 14.10 10.28
N LYS A 141 32.88 14.98 10.97
CA LYS A 141 33.00 16.37 10.57
C LYS A 141 34.26 17.02 11.13
N ASN A 142 34.88 17.91 10.36
CA ASN A 142 36.04 18.69 10.80
C ASN A 142 37.20 17.85 11.36
N GLY A 143 37.47 16.68 10.77
CA GLY A 143 38.51 15.76 11.21
C GLY A 143 38.22 14.97 12.50
N ASN A 144 37.00 15.06 13.03
CA ASN A 144 36.59 14.40 14.27
C ASN A 144 35.33 13.56 14.08
N ILE A 145 35.17 12.58 14.97
CA ILE A 145 33.95 11.82 15.15
C ILE A 145 33.28 12.34 16.43
N TYR A 146 32.13 12.98 16.26
CA TYR A 146 31.30 13.44 17.38
C TYR A 146 30.25 12.36 17.65
N GLU A 147 30.00 12.06 18.92
CA GLU A 147 28.99 11.08 19.34
C GLU A 147 28.09 11.70 20.41
N MET A 148 26.79 11.46 20.29
CA MET A 148 25.77 11.80 21.27
C MET A 148 24.81 10.63 21.44
N LYS A 149 24.31 10.37 22.66
CA LYS A 149 23.41 9.25 22.92
C LYS A 149 22.15 9.70 23.64
N PHE A 150 21.08 9.03 23.32
CA PHE A 150 19.74 9.30 23.83
C PHE A 150 19.04 8.01 24.25
N ALA A 151 18.06 8.13 25.13
CA ALA A 151 17.11 7.08 25.44
C ALA A 151 15.72 7.71 25.64
N ARG A 152 14.72 7.19 24.89
CA ARG A 152 13.32 7.67 24.98
C ARG A 152 13.19 9.18 24.88
N GLY A 153 13.96 9.78 23.97
CA GLY A 153 13.98 11.22 23.75
C GLY A 153 14.84 12.03 24.71
N GLN A 154 15.40 11.43 25.75
CA GLN A 154 16.25 12.10 26.74
C GLN A 154 17.73 11.88 26.42
N ILE A 155 18.58 12.87 26.73
CA ILE A 155 20.03 12.79 26.55
C ILE A 155 20.60 11.87 27.65
N THR A 156 21.30 10.81 27.25
CA THR A 156 22.03 9.91 28.15
C THR A 156 23.54 10.14 28.10
N GLN A 157 24.03 10.73 27.01
CA GLN A 157 25.40 11.16 26.86
C GLN A 157 25.45 12.45 26.03
N GLU A 158 26.00 13.50 26.61
CA GLU A 158 26.28 14.75 25.92
C GLU A 158 27.26 14.54 24.76
N MET A 159 27.27 15.48 23.81
CA MET A 159 28.15 15.42 22.65
C MET A 159 29.62 15.38 23.07
N LYS A 160 30.35 14.40 22.59
CA LYS A 160 31.79 14.25 22.81
C LYS A 160 32.50 13.80 21.55
N ILE A 161 33.79 14.10 21.45
CA ILE A 161 34.66 13.57 20.41
C ILE A 161 35.14 12.18 20.84
N VAL A 162 34.86 11.18 20.01
CA VAL A 162 35.21 9.77 20.28
C VAL A 162 36.32 9.25 19.36
N GLY A 163 36.70 9.99 18.34
CA GLY A 163 37.76 9.61 17.41
C GLY A 163 38.13 10.69 16.41
N LYS A 164 39.07 10.36 15.53
CA LYS A 164 39.48 11.16 14.37
C LYS A 164 39.00 10.47 13.08
N THR A 165 38.74 11.26 12.04
CA THR A 165 38.27 10.75 10.74
C THR A 165 38.65 11.72 9.62
N ASP A 166 38.87 11.15 8.43
CA ASP A 166 38.97 11.91 7.18
C ASP A 166 37.68 11.95 6.39
N LYS A 167 36.64 11.23 6.90
CA LYS A 167 35.32 11.15 6.28
C LYS A 167 34.40 12.28 6.74
N THR A 168 33.38 12.56 5.95
CA THR A 168 32.23 13.39 6.34
C THR A 168 30.97 12.55 6.32
N GLY A 169 29.92 12.96 7.04
CA GLY A 169 28.62 12.30 7.01
C GLY A 169 27.98 12.18 8.39
N THR A 170 26.85 11.48 8.40
CA THR A 170 26.09 11.18 9.63
C THR A 170 25.84 9.67 9.72
N GLU A 171 25.92 9.15 10.94
CA GLU A 171 25.53 7.79 11.29
C GLU A 171 24.51 7.85 12.44
N VAL A 172 23.35 7.27 12.23
CA VAL A 172 22.31 7.16 13.27
C VAL A 172 21.97 5.69 13.47
N THR A 173 22.16 5.23 14.71
CA THR A 173 21.74 3.88 15.12
C THR A 173 20.66 3.99 16.19
N PHE A 174 19.54 3.29 16.01
CA PHE A 174 18.43 3.35 16.95
C PHE A 174 17.74 1.99 17.12
N GLN A 175 17.16 1.80 18.31
CA GLN A 175 16.33 0.64 18.66
C GLN A 175 14.92 1.13 18.95
N PRO A 176 13.87 0.65 18.26
CA PRO A 176 12.49 1.00 18.57
C PRO A 176 12.12 0.63 20.01
N ASP A 177 11.31 1.48 20.66
CA ASP A 177 10.88 1.24 22.03
C ASP A 177 9.72 0.22 22.07
N PRO A 178 9.86 -0.92 22.76
CA PRO A 178 8.81 -1.92 22.89
C PRO A 178 7.54 -1.43 23.60
N GLU A 179 7.61 -0.30 24.31
CA GLU A 179 6.42 0.32 24.91
C GLU A 179 5.57 1.07 23.89
N MET A 180 6.12 1.36 22.69
CA MET A 180 5.47 2.19 21.67
C MET A 180 4.89 1.41 20.50
N PHE A 181 5.44 0.24 20.20
CA PHE A 181 5.08 -0.53 19.00
C PHE A 181 4.53 -1.91 19.36
N ASP A 182 3.51 -2.33 18.60
CA ASP A 182 2.90 -3.65 18.76
C ASP A 182 3.82 -4.78 18.26
N GLU A 183 4.69 -4.47 17.29
CA GLU A 183 5.67 -5.37 16.68
C GLU A 183 7.00 -4.63 16.49
N LEU A 184 8.13 -5.33 16.71
CA LEU A 184 9.47 -4.74 16.64
C LEU A 184 10.33 -5.32 15.53
N VAL A 185 9.76 -6.20 14.68
CA VAL A 185 10.51 -6.90 13.63
C VAL A 185 10.40 -6.14 12.32
N TYR A 186 11.54 -5.65 11.82
CA TYR A 186 11.61 -5.04 10.50
C TYR A 186 11.53 -6.08 9.38
N SER A 187 10.76 -5.79 8.35
CA SER A 187 10.80 -6.56 7.09
C SER A 187 11.91 -6.01 6.19
N TYR A 188 12.86 -6.88 5.84
CA TYR A 188 13.90 -6.54 4.86
C TYR A 188 13.29 -6.15 3.52
N GLU A 189 12.27 -6.88 3.06
CA GLU A 189 11.62 -6.65 1.77
C GLU A 189 10.98 -5.25 1.69
N ILE A 190 10.31 -4.81 2.76
CA ILE A 190 9.68 -3.48 2.81
C ILE A 190 10.73 -2.37 2.73
N LEU A 191 11.80 -2.48 3.53
CA LEU A 191 12.89 -1.51 3.51
C LEU A 191 13.64 -1.53 2.19
N HIS A 192 13.94 -2.70 1.66
CA HIS A 192 14.63 -2.89 0.40
C HIS A 192 13.87 -2.27 -0.78
N GLU A 193 12.54 -2.47 -0.86
CA GLU A 193 11.73 -1.83 -1.90
C GLU A 193 11.72 -0.30 -1.78
N ARG A 194 11.65 0.23 -0.55
CA ARG A 194 11.72 1.67 -0.35
C ARG A 194 13.10 2.23 -0.74
N MET A 195 14.19 1.56 -0.37
CA MET A 195 15.54 1.97 -0.76
C MET A 195 15.74 1.94 -2.28
N ARG A 196 15.16 0.97 -2.96
CA ARG A 196 15.17 0.89 -4.43
C ARG A 196 14.42 2.06 -5.07
N GLU A 197 13.27 2.43 -4.53
CA GLU A 197 12.49 3.58 -4.98
C GLU A 197 13.30 4.88 -4.87
N GLU A 198 13.95 5.09 -3.72
CA GLU A 198 14.81 6.26 -3.50
C GLU A 198 16.01 6.29 -4.45
N ALA A 199 16.62 5.14 -4.72
CA ALA A 199 17.74 5.05 -5.65
C ALA A 199 17.30 5.37 -7.10
N PHE A 200 16.08 5.00 -7.51
CA PHE A 200 15.53 5.39 -8.82
C PHE A 200 15.20 6.88 -8.92
N LEU A 201 14.71 7.50 -7.85
CA LEU A 201 14.34 8.91 -7.83
C LEU A 201 15.56 9.85 -7.83
N ASN A 202 16.73 9.32 -7.39
CA ASN A 202 17.98 10.06 -7.29
C ASN A 202 19.06 9.41 -8.18
N ALA A 203 19.06 9.74 -9.46
CA ALA A 203 20.00 9.18 -10.44
C ALA A 203 21.46 9.29 -9.96
N GLY A 204 22.18 8.16 -9.95
CA GLY A 204 23.58 8.08 -9.53
C GLY A 204 23.80 8.02 -8.01
N LEU A 205 22.76 8.08 -7.18
CA LEU A 205 22.86 7.82 -5.74
C LEU A 205 22.96 6.32 -5.48
N SER A 206 23.98 5.90 -4.72
CA SER A 206 24.17 4.51 -4.31
C SER A 206 23.55 4.28 -2.94
N ILE A 207 22.59 3.38 -2.84
CA ILE A 207 21.98 2.96 -1.57
C ILE A 207 22.27 1.48 -1.35
N THR A 208 22.91 1.16 -0.23
CA THR A 208 23.19 -0.21 0.19
C THR A 208 22.30 -0.57 1.35
N ILE A 209 21.56 -1.69 1.24
CA ILE A 209 20.82 -2.26 2.36
C ILE A 209 21.40 -3.60 2.77
N THR A 210 21.56 -3.82 4.07
CA THR A 210 22.09 -5.06 4.64
C THR A 210 21.13 -5.59 5.72
N ASP A 211 20.75 -6.85 5.62
CA ASP A 211 20.15 -7.59 6.73
C ASP A 211 21.25 -8.42 7.40
N ALA A 212 21.63 -8.01 8.61
CA ALA A 212 22.68 -8.64 9.39
C ALA A 212 22.12 -9.43 10.59
N ARG A 213 20.85 -9.80 10.58
CA ARG A 213 20.20 -10.54 11.68
C ARG A 213 20.60 -12.00 11.74
N GLU A 214 20.89 -12.59 10.58
CA GLU A 214 21.33 -13.98 10.45
C GLU A 214 22.86 -14.06 10.30
N ASP A 215 23.44 -15.22 10.54
CA ASP A 215 24.88 -15.45 10.41
C ASP A 215 25.40 -15.15 8.99
N GLU A 216 24.60 -15.43 7.96
CA GLU A 216 24.84 -15.02 6.58
C GLU A 216 24.05 -13.74 6.27
N SER A 217 24.73 -12.61 6.26
CA SER A 217 24.10 -11.33 5.93
C SER A 217 23.70 -11.23 4.47
N VAL A 218 22.52 -10.68 4.21
CA VAL A 218 22.04 -10.36 2.86
C VAL A 218 22.32 -8.89 2.61
N THR A 219 23.10 -8.59 1.56
CA THR A 219 23.46 -7.21 1.19
C THR A 219 23.17 -6.97 -0.28
N GLU A 220 22.48 -5.88 -0.59
CA GLU A 220 22.27 -5.40 -1.95
C GLU A 220 22.61 -3.91 -2.05
N THR A 221 23.29 -3.54 -3.14
CA THR A 221 23.59 -2.14 -3.47
C THR A 221 22.83 -1.76 -4.73
N MET A 222 22.09 -0.68 -4.65
CA MET A 222 21.23 -0.15 -5.71
C MET A 222 21.75 1.20 -6.16
N CYS A 223 21.99 1.37 -7.46
CA CYS A 223 22.39 2.62 -8.08
C CYS A 223 21.90 2.63 -9.53
N TYR A 224 21.11 3.62 -9.90
CA TYR A 224 20.44 3.70 -11.20
C TYR A 224 20.77 5.02 -11.88
N GLU A 225 21.63 4.98 -12.89
CA GLU A 225 22.06 6.18 -13.64
C GLU A 225 20.94 6.76 -14.52
N GLY A 226 20.03 5.91 -14.99
CA GLY A 226 18.87 6.34 -15.80
C GLY A 226 17.71 6.92 -14.99
N GLY A 227 17.78 6.88 -13.66
CA GLY A 227 16.81 7.48 -12.77
C GLY A 227 15.38 6.98 -13.01
N ILE A 228 14.40 7.88 -13.12
CA ILE A 228 12.99 7.50 -13.31
C ILE A 228 12.70 6.78 -14.65
N ARG A 229 13.60 6.86 -15.64
CA ARG A 229 13.47 6.04 -16.87
C ARG A 229 13.65 4.56 -16.54
N GLU A 230 14.70 4.22 -15.78
CA GLU A 230 14.93 2.86 -15.33
C GLU A 230 13.83 2.41 -14.38
N PHE A 231 13.28 3.33 -13.58
CA PHE A 231 12.13 3.02 -12.72
C PHE A 231 10.89 2.60 -13.53
N ALA A 232 10.56 3.31 -14.61
CA ALA A 232 9.45 2.93 -15.49
C ALA A 232 9.70 1.57 -16.15
N ALA A 233 10.93 1.30 -16.63
CA ALA A 233 11.32 0.00 -17.18
C ALA A 233 11.22 -1.11 -16.14
N TRP A 234 11.72 -0.87 -14.92
CA TRP A 234 11.62 -1.80 -13.80
C TRP A 234 10.15 -2.14 -13.46
N THR A 235 9.29 -1.14 -13.43
CA THR A 235 7.85 -1.35 -13.14
C THR A 235 7.18 -2.20 -14.23
N ASN A 236 7.67 -2.14 -15.46
CA ASN A 236 7.17 -2.94 -16.58
C ASN A 236 7.91 -4.27 -16.81
N ARG A 237 8.93 -4.63 -16.00
CA ARG A 237 9.77 -5.82 -16.23
C ARG A 237 9.01 -7.14 -16.34
N HIS A 238 7.83 -7.21 -15.73
CA HIS A 238 6.94 -8.37 -15.75
C HIS A 238 5.68 -8.16 -16.59
N LYS A 239 5.67 -7.13 -17.45
CA LYS A 239 4.58 -6.80 -18.35
C LYS A 239 5.08 -6.82 -19.81
N THR A 240 4.20 -7.08 -20.76
CA THR A 240 4.52 -7.00 -22.17
C THR A 240 4.34 -5.57 -22.64
N THR A 241 5.42 -4.87 -22.93
CA THR A 241 5.37 -3.49 -23.42
C THR A 241 4.94 -3.44 -24.89
N ILE A 242 4.11 -2.47 -25.26
CA ILE A 242 3.65 -2.31 -26.64
C ILE A 242 4.58 -1.41 -27.48
N HIS A 243 5.56 -0.78 -26.86
CA HIS A 243 6.68 -0.06 -27.50
C HIS A 243 7.93 -0.17 -26.63
N SER A 244 9.11 -0.13 -27.27
CA SER A 244 10.41 -0.33 -26.60
C SER A 244 10.85 0.87 -25.78
N ASP A 245 10.58 2.08 -26.27
CA ASP A 245 11.17 3.31 -25.74
C ASP A 245 10.43 3.79 -24.48
N ILE A 246 11.19 4.31 -23.53
CA ILE A 246 10.62 5.08 -22.41
C ILE A 246 10.46 6.53 -22.89
N ILE A 247 9.25 7.03 -22.93
CA ILE A 247 8.95 8.42 -23.25
C ILE A 247 9.29 9.24 -22.00
N TYR A 248 10.30 10.10 -22.11
CA TYR A 248 10.77 10.92 -21.02
C TYR A 248 10.59 12.39 -21.31
N MET A 249 10.08 13.11 -20.34
CA MET A 249 9.82 14.54 -20.40
C MET A 249 10.37 15.20 -19.15
N SER A 250 11.00 16.36 -19.28
CA SER A 250 11.51 17.11 -18.12
C SER A 250 11.48 18.59 -18.36
N GLY A 251 11.38 19.37 -17.31
CA GLY A 251 11.43 20.82 -17.38
C GLY A 251 11.43 21.49 -16.03
N SER A 252 11.70 22.80 -16.03
CA SER A 252 11.73 23.60 -14.81
C SER A 252 11.02 24.93 -15.03
N LYS A 253 10.46 25.48 -13.95
CA LYS A 253 9.84 26.80 -13.94
C LYS A 253 10.02 27.44 -12.57
N GLY A 254 10.78 28.53 -12.51
CA GLY A 254 11.19 29.13 -11.24
C GLY A 254 12.08 28.15 -10.45
N ASP A 255 11.69 27.89 -9.21
CA ASP A 255 12.41 26.99 -8.30
C ASP A 255 11.88 25.55 -8.32
N ALA A 256 10.93 25.26 -9.22
CA ALA A 256 10.39 23.91 -9.35
C ALA A 256 10.86 23.23 -10.65
N SER A 257 11.04 21.93 -10.57
CA SER A 257 11.32 21.05 -11.72
C SER A 257 10.40 19.84 -11.72
N ALA A 258 10.21 19.26 -12.88
CA ALA A 258 9.47 18.01 -13.04
C ALA A 258 10.18 17.09 -14.02
N GLU A 259 10.12 15.81 -13.74
CA GLU A 259 10.55 14.72 -14.60
C GLU A 259 9.40 13.71 -14.70
N ILE A 260 9.10 13.26 -15.90
CA ILE A 260 8.01 12.33 -16.18
C ILE A 260 8.55 11.24 -17.11
N ALA A 261 8.36 9.98 -16.74
CA ALA A 261 8.68 8.83 -17.59
C ALA A 261 7.43 7.98 -17.78
N ILE A 262 7.10 7.68 -19.06
CA ILE A 262 5.93 6.86 -19.38
C ILE A 262 6.28 5.74 -20.36
N GLN A 263 5.62 4.60 -20.19
CA GLN A 263 5.63 3.48 -21.12
C GLN A 263 4.30 2.75 -21.08
N TYR A 264 3.83 2.27 -22.21
CA TYR A 264 2.59 1.48 -22.28
C TYR A 264 2.88 -0.01 -22.39
N ASN A 265 2.02 -0.81 -21.78
CA ASN A 265 2.00 -2.25 -21.84
C ASN A 265 0.65 -2.78 -22.33
N ASP A 266 0.54 -4.06 -22.59
CA ASP A 266 -0.67 -4.71 -23.09
C ASP A 266 -1.77 -4.92 -22.03
N GLY A 267 -1.46 -4.70 -20.76
CA GLY A 267 -2.41 -4.79 -19.63
C GLY A 267 -3.54 -3.76 -19.69
N TYR A 268 -4.46 -3.89 -18.75
CA TYR A 268 -5.68 -3.05 -18.67
C TYR A 268 -5.67 -2.08 -17.49
N SER A 269 -4.78 -2.26 -16.54
CA SER A 269 -4.65 -1.40 -15.36
C SER A 269 -3.68 -0.25 -15.60
N GLU A 270 -3.95 0.90 -14.98
CA GLU A 270 -2.99 2.01 -14.89
C GLU A 270 -2.04 1.77 -13.73
N SER A 271 -0.75 2.05 -13.93
CA SER A 271 0.29 2.08 -12.90
C SER A 271 0.91 3.47 -12.89
N LEU A 272 0.34 4.36 -12.08
CA LEU A 272 0.79 5.74 -11.98
C LEU A 272 1.37 5.96 -10.57
N GLN A 273 2.63 6.40 -10.54
CA GLN A 273 3.36 6.70 -9.31
C GLN A 273 3.81 8.15 -9.35
N SER A 274 3.45 8.92 -8.33
CA SER A 274 3.75 10.33 -8.26
C SER A 274 4.49 10.68 -6.98
N PHE A 275 5.47 11.59 -7.11
CA PHE A 275 6.39 11.99 -6.05
C PHE A 275 6.56 13.51 -6.03
N ALA A 276 6.73 14.05 -4.83
CA ALA A 276 7.08 15.43 -4.62
C ALA A 276 8.23 15.51 -3.60
N ASN A 277 9.40 16.05 -4.01
CA ASN A 277 10.64 16.05 -3.24
C ASN A 277 10.98 14.63 -2.73
N ASP A 278 10.90 13.64 -3.61
CA ASP A 278 11.11 12.22 -3.39
C ASP A 278 10.14 11.55 -2.40
N VAL A 279 9.18 12.32 -1.86
CA VAL A 279 8.09 11.79 -1.04
C VAL A 279 6.98 11.29 -1.94
N ARG A 280 6.58 10.04 -1.76
CA ARG A 280 5.48 9.43 -2.51
C ARG A 280 4.14 10.09 -2.16
N THR A 281 3.32 10.36 -3.16
CA THR A 281 1.99 10.95 -3.01
C THR A 281 0.91 9.96 -3.44
N PRO A 282 0.52 8.99 -2.60
CA PRO A 282 -0.41 7.93 -2.98
C PRO A 282 -1.82 8.42 -3.31
N GLU A 283 -2.22 9.58 -2.80
CA GLU A 283 -3.47 10.26 -3.15
C GLU A 283 -3.31 11.25 -4.32
N GLY A 284 -2.13 11.23 -4.98
CA GLY A 284 -1.83 12.10 -6.11
C GLY A 284 -1.62 13.56 -5.72
N GLY A 285 -2.22 14.46 -6.49
CA GLY A 285 -2.14 15.91 -6.26
C GLY A 285 -2.10 16.70 -7.56
N MET A 286 -1.64 17.95 -7.47
CA MET A 286 -1.67 18.89 -8.59
C MET A 286 -0.75 18.47 -9.74
N HIS A 287 0.38 17.81 -9.48
CA HIS A 287 1.30 17.28 -10.51
C HIS A 287 0.64 16.16 -11.32
N GLU A 288 -0.03 15.24 -10.65
CA GLU A 288 -0.77 14.14 -11.29
C GLU A 288 -1.97 14.66 -12.08
N THR A 289 -2.71 15.62 -11.54
CA THR A 289 -3.82 16.27 -12.25
C THR A 289 -3.34 16.98 -13.52
N GLY A 290 -2.20 17.66 -13.48
CA GLY A 290 -1.58 18.29 -14.64
C GLY A 290 -1.23 17.26 -15.72
N PHE A 291 -0.57 16.18 -15.33
CA PHE A 291 -0.21 15.07 -16.22
C PHE A 291 -1.43 14.44 -16.89
N LYS A 292 -2.43 14.02 -16.12
CA LYS A 292 -3.65 13.36 -16.62
C LYS A 292 -4.41 14.25 -17.63
N THR A 293 -4.50 15.54 -17.32
CA THR A 293 -5.17 16.51 -18.21
C THR A 293 -4.42 16.69 -19.53
N ALA A 294 -3.10 16.87 -19.46
CA ALA A 294 -2.28 17.08 -20.65
C ALA A 294 -2.20 15.84 -21.53
N LEU A 295 -2.01 14.65 -20.94
CA LEU A 295 -1.98 13.37 -21.65
C LEU A 295 -3.24 13.17 -22.49
N THR A 296 -4.42 13.35 -21.88
CA THR A 296 -5.70 13.22 -22.58
C THR A 296 -5.85 14.21 -23.71
N ARG A 297 -5.43 15.46 -23.49
CA ARG A 297 -5.51 16.52 -24.52
C ARG A 297 -4.57 16.23 -25.69
N VAL A 298 -3.32 15.84 -25.43
CA VAL A 298 -2.31 15.56 -26.48
C VAL A 298 -2.76 14.38 -27.34
N LEU A 299 -3.22 13.28 -26.75
CA LEU A 299 -3.71 12.12 -27.49
C LEU A 299 -4.90 12.47 -28.38
N ASN A 300 -5.90 13.19 -27.88
CA ASN A 300 -7.04 13.60 -28.66
C ASN A 300 -6.64 14.55 -29.80
N ASN A 301 -5.77 15.53 -29.52
CA ASN A 301 -5.32 16.50 -30.54
C ASN A 301 -4.53 15.80 -31.66
N TYR A 302 -3.58 14.93 -31.31
CA TYR A 302 -2.78 14.16 -32.24
C TYR A 302 -3.67 13.22 -33.09
N GLY A 303 -4.59 12.50 -32.44
CA GLY A 303 -5.51 11.58 -33.12
C GLY A 303 -6.45 12.28 -34.08
N THR A 304 -6.97 13.45 -33.73
CA THR A 304 -7.83 14.26 -34.59
C THR A 304 -7.04 14.85 -35.77
N LYS A 305 -5.85 15.42 -35.52
CA LYS A 305 -4.96 15.98 -36.53
C LYS A 305 -4.58 14.97 -37.60
N ASN A 306 -4.29 13.73 -37.19
CA ASN A 306 -3.87 12.66 -38.08
C ASN A 306 -5.03 11.79 -38.62
N GLY A 307 -6.29 12.16 -38.37
CA GLY A 307 -7.48 11.46 -38.86
C GLY A 307 -7.69 10.05 -38.28
N ILE A 308 -7.05 9.73 -37.16
CA ILE A 308 -7.19 8.47 -36.44
C ILE A 308 -8.48 8.51 -35.61
N ILE A 309 -8.73 9.62 -34.90
CA ILE A 309 -9.99 9.91 -34.21
C ILE A 309 -10.92 10.62 -35.20
N LYS A 310 -12.12 10.09 -35.39
CA LYS A 310 -13.11 10.63 -36.35
C LYS A 310 -14.37 11.07 -35.58
N GLY A 311 -14.89 12.24 -35.96
CA GLY A 311 -16.14 12.77 -35.41
C GLY A 311 -16.06 12.98 -33.88
N ASP A 312 -17.04 12.45 -33.16
CA ASP A 312 -17.15 12.58 -31.68
C ASP A 312 -16.47 11.44 -30.91
N ASP A 313 -15.70 10.55 -31.57
CA ASP A 313 -15.05 9.39 -30.96
C ASP A 313 -13.82 9.77 -30.09
N LYS A 314 -13.90 10.86 -29.33
CA LYS A 314 -12.83 11.28 -28.42
C LYS A 314 -12.61 10.25 -27.32
N VAL A 315 -11.33 9.99 -27.03
CA VAL A 315 -10.94 9.12 -25.90
C VAL A 315 -11.01 9.89 -24.58
N SER A 316 -11.51 9.24 -23.54
CA SER A 316 -11.55 9.81 -22.19
C SER A 316 -10.17 9.73 -21.52
N GLY A 317 -10.02 10.37 -20.35
CA GLY A 317 -8.81 10.26 -19.57
C GLY A 317 -8.51 8.83 -19.12
N GLU A 318 -9.54 8.06 -18.78
CA GLU A 318 -9.43 6.64 -18.42
C GLU A 318 -8.92 5.80 -19.60
N ASP A 319 -9.51 6.00 -20.79
CA ASP A 319 -9.10 5.30 -22.01
C ASP A 319 -7.61 5.57 -22.35
N CYS A 320 -7.15 6.82 -22.12
CA CYS A 320 -5.75 7.21 -22.34
C CYS A 320 -4.78 6.57 -21.35
N ARG A 321 -5.24 6.14 -20.20
CA ARG A 321 -4.41 5.57 -19.15
C ARG A 321 -4.47 4.05 -19.05
N GLU A 322 -5.29 3.39 -19.86
CA GLU A 322 -5.31 1.92 -19.91
C GLU A 322 -3.93 1.37 -20.32
N GLY A 323 -3.32 0.57 -19.46
CA GLY A 323 -2.02 -0.05 -19.67
C GLY A 323 -0.82 0.91 -19.60
N ILE A 324 -1.00 2.13 -19.08
CA ILE A 324 0.11 3.05 -18.86
C ILE A 324 0.90 2.68 -17.59
N THR A 325 2.21 2.77 -17.68
CA THR A 325 3.11 2.94 -16.54
C THR A 325 3.67 4.35 -16.60
N ALA A 326 3.44 5.15 -15.56
CA ALA A 326 3.88 6.53 -15.47
C ALA A 326 4.53 6.81 -14.13
N ILE A 327 5.73 7.40 -14.16
CA ILE A 327 6.44 7.91 -13.00
C ILE A 327 6.51 9.42 -13.13
N ILE A 328 6.02 10.15 -12.13
CA ILE A 328 5.98 11.61 -12.09
C ILE A 328 6.74 12.07 -10.86
N SER A 329 7.87 12.71 -11.03
CA SER A 329 8.67 13.30 -9.95
C SER A 329 8.71 14.81 -10.10
N VAL A 330 8.31 15.54 -9.05
CA VAL A 330 8.44 17.01 -9.00
C VAL A 330 9.30 17.40 -7.81
N LYS A 331 10.19 18.38 -8.03
CA LYS A 331 11.06 18.95 -7.01
C LYS A 331 10.75 20.44 -6.88
N LEU A 332 10.45 20.91 -5.67
CA LEU A 332 10.05 22.29 -5.41
C LEU A 332 10.50 22.74 -4.01
N THR A 333 10.74 24.05 -3.85
CA THR A 333 11.30 24.63 -2.62
C THR A 333 10.30 24.63 -1.46
N ASP A 334 9.02 24.87 -1.75
CA ASP A 334 7.94 24.98 -0.74
C ASP A 334 6.80 24.04 -1.10
N ALA A 335 6.99 22.76 -0.79
CA ALA A 335 5.97 21.74 -1.03
C ALA A 335 4.86 21.83 0.01
N GLN A 336 3.62 22.00 -0.45
CA GLN A 336 2.44 22.05 0.38
C GLN A 336 1.66 20.74 0.24
N PHE A 337 1.65 19.95 1.30
CA PHE A 337 0.93 18.67 1.33
C PHE A 337 -0.38 18.79 2.10
N GLU A 338 -1.37 18.01 1.69
CA GLU A 338 -2.57 17.80 2.48
C GLU A 338 -2.26 16.75 3.57
N GLY A 339 -2.27 17.18 4.85
CA GLY A 339 -2.02 16.32 6.01
C GLY A 339 -0.54 16.01 6.32
N GLN A 340 -0.31 15.43 7.50
CA GLN A 340 1.03 15.09 8.01
C GLN A 340 1.67 13.93 7.25
N THR A 341 0.89 13.00 6.72
CA THR A 341 1.36 11.83 5.96
C THR A 341 1.89 12.18 4.56
N LYS A 342 1.80 13.46 4.16
CA LYS A 342 2.27 13.99 2.87
C LYS A 342 1.65 13.26 1.64
N ALA A 343 0.46 12.69 1.80
CA ALA A 343 -0.15 11.80 0.81
C ALA A 343 -0.58 12.49 -0.49
N LYS A 344 -0.78 13.82 -0.47
CA LYS A 344 -1.28 14.58 -1.62
C LYS A 344 -0.62 15.95 -1.73
N LEU A 345 -0.14 16.30 -2.94
CA LEU A 345 0.48 17.61 -3.21
C LEU A 345 -0.56 18.67 -3.59
N GLY A 346 -0.57 19.79 -2.83
CA GLY A 346 -1.54 20.88 -2.98
C GLY A 346 -1.13 22.06 -3.88
N ASN A 347 0.15 22.24 -4.20
CA ASN A 347 0.68 23.40 -4.93
C ASN A 347 0.04 23.58 -6.31
N ALA A 348 -0.91 24.51 -6.47
CA ALA A 348 -1.68 24.72 -7.68
C ALA A 348 -0.84 25.04 -8.94
N TYR A 349 0.26 25.77 -8.81
CA TYR A 349 1.11 26.16 -9.95
C TYR A 349 1.83 24.95 -10.58
N ILE A 350 2.08 23.88 -9.82
CA ILE A 350 2.69 22.63 -10.32
C ILE A 350 1.81 21.98 -11.36
N ARG A 351 0.48 22.04 -11.21
CA ARG A 351 -0.46 21.54 -12.21
C ARG A 351 -0.18 22.17 -13.58
N THR A 352 -0.05 23.50 -13.63
CA THR A 352 0.18 24.23 -14.88
C THR A 352 1.57 23.94 -15.46
N MET A 353 2.59 23.79 -14.61
CA MET A 353 3.94 23.47 -15.06
C MET A 353 4.01 22.08 -15.68
N VAL A 354 3.49 21.08 -15.00
CA VAL A 354 3.47 19.69 -15.51
C VAL A 354 2.61 19.59 -16.78
N ASP A 355 1.43 20.22 -16.79
CA ASP A 355 0.56 20.29 -17.95
C ASP A 355 1.30 20.85 -19.18
N GLN A 356 2.05 21.92 -19.01
CA GLN A 356 2.81 22.54 -20.09
C GLN A 356 3.96 21.64 -20.58
N ILE A 357 4.75 21.07 -19.67
CA ILE A 357 5.87 20.15 -20.01
C ILE A 357 5.34 18.96 -20.83
N VAL A 358 4.29 18.32 -20.34
CA VAL A 358 3.70 17.14 -21.02
C VAL A 358 3.11 17.54 -22.37
N ASN A 359 2.35 18.65 -22.42
CA ASN A 359 1.76 19.12 -23.68
C ASN A 359 2.81 19.34 -24.78
N ASP A 360 3.87 20.05 -24.44
CA ASP A 360 4.87 20.47 -25.45
C ASP A 360 5.77 19.29 -25.85
N GLN A 361 6.27 18.52 -24.89
CA GLN A 361 7.25 17.47 -25.17
C GLN A 361 6.60 16.19 -25.68
N LEU A 362 5.43 15.80 -25.16
CA LEU A 362 4.73 14.62 -25.67
C LEU A 362 4.19 14.85 -27.09
N ALA A 363 3.68 16.05 -27.39
CA ALA A 363 3.26 16.38 -28.74
C ALA A 363 4.44 16.32 -29.73
N THR A 364 5.59 16.86 -29.36
CA THR A 364 6.81 16.78 -30.17
C THR A 364 7.25 15.33 -30.35
N TYR A 365 7.28 14.54 -29.27
CA TYR A 365 7.63 13.12 -29.34
C TYR A 365 6.74 12.34 -30.30
N PHE A 366 5.43 12.58 -30.31
CA PHE A 366 4.50 11.90 -31.20
C PHE A 366 4.70 12.28 -32.67
N GLU A 367 5.08 13.53 -32.98
CA GLU A 367 5.44 13.93 -34.35
C GLU A 367 6.75 13.26 -34.82
N GLU A 368 7.71 13.07 -33.90
CA GLU A 368 8.99 12.42 -34.20
C GLU A 368 8.87 10.89 -34.28
N HIS A 369 7.92 10.30 -33.51
CA HIS A 369 7.72 8.86 -33.40
C HIS A 369 6.28 8.43 -33.74
N PRO A 370 5.84 8.64 -35.00
CA PRO A 370 4.44 8.42 -35.40
C PRO A 370 3.98 6.96 -35.25
N ALA A 371 4.89 5.99 -35.35
CA ALA A 371 4.58 4.57 -35.13
C ALA A 371 4.19 4.29 -33.65
N THR A 372 4.96 4.80 -32.72
CA THR A 372 4.67 4.69 -31.28
C THR A 372 3.39 5.43 -30.92
N ALA A 373 3.22 6.66 -31.42
CA ALA A 373 2.00 7.46 -31.20
C ALA A 373 0.74 6.71 -31.69
N LYS A 374 0.82 6.07 -32.86
CA LYS A 374 -0.27 5.29 -33.43
C LYS A 374 -0.63 4.10 -32.55
N ILE A 375 0.35 3.31 -32.10
CA ILE A 375 0.12 2.14 -31.25
C ILE A 375 -0.55 2.55 -29.92
N ILE A 376 -0.07 3.61 -29.28
CA ILE A 376 -0.65 4.14 -28.05
C ILE A 376 -2.09 4.61 -28.27
N LEU A 377 -2.34 5.31 -29.36
CA LEU A 377 -3.66 5.83 -29.68
C LEU A 377 -4.65 4.70 -30.03
N GLU A 378 -4.19 3.68 -30.77
CA GLU A 378 -5.01 2.49 -31.08
C GLU A 378 -5.41 1.76 -29.80
N LYS A 379 -4.51 1.65 -28.82
CA LYS A 379 -4.83 1.08 -27.51
C LYS A 379 -5.89 1.92 -26.77
N ALA A 380 -5.73 3.23 -26.71
CA ALA A 380 -6.72 4.13 -26.10
C ALA A 380 -8.10 4.05 -26.78
N MET A 381 -8.13 3.95 -28.11
CA MET A 381 -9.38 3.75 -28.87
C MET A 381 -10.02 2.38 -28.62
N MET A 382 -9.20 1.34 -28.41
CA MET A 382 -9.72 0.02 -28.03
C MET A 382 -10.31 0.04 -26.62
N ALA A 383 -9.69 0.74 -25.68
CA ALA A 383 -10.21 0.97 -24.33
C ALA A 383 -11.55 1.73 -24.39
N ASN A 384 -11.63 2.81 -25.18
CA ASN A 384 -12.87 3.56 -25.39
C ASN A 384 -14.01 2.67 -25.89
N ARG A 385 -13.76 1.85 -26.92
CA ARG A 385 -14.77 0.92 -27.46
C ARG A 385 -15.23 -0.10 -26.42
N ALA A 386 -14.31 -0.65 -25.63
CA ALA A 386 -14.62 -1.60 -24.57
C ALA A 386 -15.48 -0.93 -23.49
N ARG A 387 -15.13 0.27 -23.04
CA ARG A 387 -15.88 1.06 -22.06
C ARG A 387 -17.29 1.40 -22.58
N GLU A 388 -17.43 1.83 -23.82
CA GLU A 388 -18.73 2.10 -24.44
C GLU A 388 -19.59 0.83 -24.56
N ALA A 389 -18.97 -0.31 -24.90
CA ALA A 389 -19.67 -1.60 -24.91
C ALA A 389 -20.14 -2.00 -23.50
N ALA A 390 -19.29 -1.84 -22.49
CA ALA A 390 -19.65 -2.08 -21.10
C ALA A 390 -20.78 -1.15 -20.62
N ARG A 391 -20.75 0.14 -20.98
CA ARG A 391 -21.82 1.09 -20.69
C ARG A 391 -23.14 0.68 -21.33
N LYS A 392 -23.13 0.29 -22.61
CA LYS A 392 -24.34 -0.20 -23.31
C LYS A 392 -24.88 -1.48 -22.69
N ALA A 393 -24.01 -2.43 -22.32
CA ALA A 393 -24.41 -3.65 -21.64
C ALA A 393 -25.12 -3.35 -20.31
N ARG A 394 -24.53 -2.43 -19.51
CA ARG A 394 -25.12 -1.96 -18.23
C ARG A 394 -26.47 -1.26 -18.44
N GLU A 395 -26.58 -0.37 -19.45
CA GLU A 395 -27.86 0.29 -19.78
C GLU A 395 -28.92 -0.69 -20.23
N ASN A 396 -28.56 -1.72 -21.00
CA ASN A 396 -29.48 -2.76 -21.44
C ASN A 396 -29.99 -3.60 -20.26
N ILE A 397 -29.12 -3.93 -19.31
CA ILE A 397 -29.50 -4.58 -18.05
C ILE A 397 -30.49 -3.67 -17.28
N ARG A 398 -30.21 -2.38 -17.17
CA ARG A 398 -31.11 -1.40 -16.52
C ARG A 398 -32.44 -1.20 -17.27
N ARG A 399 -32.46 -1.27 -18.60
CA ARG A 399 -33.68 -1.09 -19.42
C ARG A 399 -34.49 -2.38 -19.51
N GLY A 400 -33.84 -3.55 -19.51
CA GLY A 400 -34.54 -4.84 -19.46
C GLY A 400 -35.30 -5.07 -18.14
N THR A 401 -34.92 -4.37 -17.08
CA THR A 401 -35.58 -4.35 -15.78
C THR A 401 -36.66 -3.28 -15.60
N GLY A 402 -37.03 -2.57 -16.66
CA GLY A 402 -37.96 -1.41 -16.60
C GLY A 402 -39.43 -1.74 -16.24
N LEU A 403 -39.82 -3.00 -16.07
CA LEU A 403 -41.13 -3.43 -15.59
C LEU A 403 -41.09 -4.58 -14.55
N GLU A 404 -39.92 -5.23 -14.40
CA GLU A 404 -39.67 -6.17 -13.32
C GLU A 404 -38.41 -5.72 -12.57
N SER A 405 -38.51 -4.55 -11.95
CA SER A 405 -37.67 -3.90 -10.99
C SER A 405 -36.55 -4.71 -10.36
N THR A 406 -35.49 -4.14 -9.94
CA THR A 406 -34.76 -4.47 -8.70
C THR A 406 -34.77 -5.93 -8.25
N SER A 407 -34.78 -6.92 -9.16
CA SER A 407 -34.56 -8.28 -8.73
C SER A 407 -33.09 -8.41 -8.37
N MET A 408 -32.83 -8.52 -7.07
CA MET A 408 -31.55 -8.96 -6.55
C MET A 408 -31.15 -10.27 -7.22
N PRO A 409 -29.85 -10.56 -7.34
CA PRO A 409 -29.40 -11.81 -7.92
C PRO A 409 -30.11 -13.00 -7.27
N ASP A 410 -30.62 -13.93 -8.06
CA ASP A 410 -31.35 -15.11 -7.57
C ASP A 410 -30.61 -15.90 -6.49
N LYS A 411 -29.27 -15.79 -6.49
CA LYS A 411 -28.39 -16.47 -5.50
C LYS A 411 -28.06 -15.63 -4.28
N LEU A 412 -28.56 -14.40 -4.18
CA LEU A 412 -28.44 -13.57 -2.99
C LEU A 412 -29.59 -13.84 -2.03
N GLN A 413 -29.25 -14.31 -0.84
CA GLN A 413 -30.17 -14.32 0.30
C GLN A 413 -29.85 -13.13 1.19
N ASP A 414 -30.57 -12.03 1.00
CA ASP A 414 -30.33 -10.75 1.66
C ASP A 414 -30.68 -10.77 3.15
N CYS A 415 -30.18 -9.79 3.90
CA CYS A 415 -30.55 -9.54 5.30
C CYS A 415 -31.68 -8.52 5.43
N ASN A 416 -32.25 -8.44 6.63
CA ASN A 416 -33.40 -7.55 6.90
C ASN A 416 -32.95 -6.11 7.25
N GLU A 417 -31.75 -5.94 7.81
CA GLU A 417 -31.16 -4.65 8.17
C GLU A 417 -30.90 -3.81 6.93
N LYS A 418 -31.01 -2.48 7.06
CA LYS A 418 -30.81 -1.53 5.97
C LYS A 418 -29.63 -0.60 6.19
N ASP A 419 -29.12 -0.50 7.42
CA ASP A 419 -27.90 0.26 7.68
C ASP A 419 -26.67 -0.56 7.25
N PRO A 420 -25.93 -0.12 6.21
CA PRO A 420 -24.77 -0.86 5.72
C PRO A 420 -23.70 -1.12 6.79
N ALA A 421 -23.58 -0.23 7.78
CA ALA A 421 -22.62 -0.36 8.87
C ALA A 421 -22.91 -1.56 9.78
N LEU A 422 -24.16 -2.00 9.83
CA LEU A 422 -24.62 -3.14 10.62
C LEU A 422 -24.74 -4.41 9.79
N CYS A 423 -24.65 -4.31 8.45
CA CYS A 423 -24.84 -5.42 7.52
C CYS A 423 -23.53 -6.07 7.13
N GLU A 424 -23.56 -7.40 7.02
CA GLU A 424 -22.46 -8.17 6.49
C GLU A 424 -22.92 -9.16 5.41
N ILE A 425 -22.07 -9.36 4.39
CA ILE A 425 -22.32 -10.32 3.32
C ILE A 425 -21.24 -11.38 3.30
N TYR A 426 -21.65 -12.65 3.28
CA TYR A 426 -20.76 -13.79 3.03
C TYR A 426 -20.79 -14.15 1.56
N ILE A 427 -19.63 -14.14 0.92
CA ILE A 427 -19.42 -14.68 -0.42
C ILE A 427 -18.97 -16.12 -0.24
N VAL A 428 -19.88 -17.07 -0.54
CA VAL A 428 -19.70 -18.49 -0.19
C VAL A 428 -19.41 -19.30 -1.43
N GLU A 429 -18.39 -20.14 -1.36
CA GLU A 429 -18.05 -21.09 -2.42
C GLU A 429 -19.01 -22.27 -2.45
N GLY A 430 -19.69 -22.43 -3.59
CA GLY A 430 -20.55 -23.58 -3.88
C GLY A 430 -21.93 -23.53 -3.24
N ASP A 431 -22.89 -24.23 -3.88
CA ASP A 431 -24.29 -24.26 -3.44
C ASP A 431 -24.48 -25.07 -2.16
N SER A 432 -23.64 -26.08 -1.90
CA SER A 432 -23.72 -26.91 -0.69
C SER A 432 -23.40 -26.10 0.58
N ALA A 433 -22.27 -25.43 0.60
CA ALA A 433 -21.87 -24.58 1.72
C ALA A 433 -22.83 -23.39 1.90
N ALA A 434 -23.31 -22.81 0.78
CA ALA A 434 -24.30 -21.74 0.81
C ALA A 434 -25.64 -22.22 1.43
N GLY A 435 -26.08 -23.45 1.17
CA GLY A 435 -27.29 -24.03 1.78
C GLY A 435 -27.18 -24.09 3.30
N SER A 436 -26.06 -24.58 3.84
CA SER A 436 -25.81 -24.61 5.28
C SER A 436 -25.71 -23.19 5.87
N ALA A 437 -25.03 -22.28 5.18
CA ALA A 437 -24.88 -20.88 5.60
C ALA A 437 -26.24 -20.15 5.64
N ILE A 438 -27.09 -20.32 4.64
CA ILE A 438 -28.43 -19.72 4.58
C ILE A 438 -29.30 -20.20 5.76
N GLN A 439 -29.21 -21.50 6.11
CA GLN A 439 -29.98 -22.05 7.23
C GLN A 439 -29.40 -21.66 8.60
N GLY A 440 -28.09 -21.47 8.71
CA GLY A 440 -27.40 -21.15 9.97
C GLY A 440 -27.30 -19.68 10.29
N ARG A 441 -27.39 -18.79 9.28
CA ARG A 441 -27.16 -17.35 9.43
C ARG A 441 -28.13 -16.63 10.35
N ASP A 442 -27.73 -15.51 10.91
CA ASP A 442 -28.65 -14.53 11.47
C ASP A 442 -29.19 -13.62 10.34
N SER A 443 -30.42 -13.91 9.89
CA SER A 443 -31.04 -13.17 8.79
C SER A 443 -31.32 -11.70 9.08
N ARG A 444 -31.14 -11.24 10.32
CA ARG A 444 -31.30 -9.83 10.65
C ARG A 444 -30.25 -8.97 9.97
N PHE A 445 -28.99 -9.40 9.97
CA PHE A 445 -27.86 -8.60 9.48
C PHE A 445 -26.88 -9.36 8.57
N GLN A 446 -27.02 -10.68 8.41
CA GLN A 446 -26.14 -11.49 7.55
C GLN A 446 -26.82 -11.83 6.23
N ALA A 447 -26.20 -11.44 5.13
CA ALA A 447 -26.57 -11.84 3.77
C ALA A 447 -25.61 -12.93 3.25
N ILE A 448 -26.12 -13.81 2.39
CA ILE A 448 -25.34 -14.88 1.75
C ILE A 448 -25.45 -14.76 0.25
N LEU A 449 -24.30 -14.70 -0.43
CA LEU A 449 -24.17 -14.77 -1.87
C LEU A 449 -23.44 -16.06 -2.26
N ALA A 450 -24.14 -16.98 -2.89
CA ALA A 450 -23.55 -18.21 -3.39
C ALA A 450 -22.78 -17.94 -4.70
N MET A 451 -21.51 -18.34 -4.73
CA MET A 451 -20.66 -18.29 -5.94
C MET A 451 -20.37 -19.72 -6.40
N TRP A 452 -20.40 -19.97 -7.70
CA TRP A 452 -20.15 -21.31 -8.24
C TRP A 452 -18.92 -21.36 -9.13
N GLY A 453 -17.95 -22.15 -8.72
CA GLY A 453 -16.72 -22.40 -9.46
C GLY A 453 -15.85 -21.13 -9.62
N LYS A 454 -14.73 -21.28 -10.28
CA LYS A 454 -13.76 -20.22 -10.49
C LYS A 454 -14.34 -19.07 -11.30
N MET A 455 -14.17 -17.86 -10.83
CA MET A 455 -14.60 -16.65 -11.54
C MET A 455 -13.56 -16.20 -12.57
N LEU A 456 -13.94 -15.20 -13.37
CA LEU A 456 -13.05 -14.58 -14.35
C LEU A 456 -11.82 -13.98 -13.64
N ASN A 457 -10.63 -14.30 -14.14
CA ASN A 457 -9.43 -13.58 -13.73
C ASN A 457 -9.42 -12.20 -14.38
N VAL A 458 -9.70 -11.18 -13.59
CA VAL A 458 -9.84 -9.81 -14.07
C VAL A 458 -8.51 -9.14 -14.42
N GLU A 459 -7.37 -9.70 -13.98
CA GLU A 459 -6.05 -9.25 -14.40
C GLU A 459 -5.84 -9.44 -15.92
N LYS A 460 -6.51 -10.44 -16.50
CA LYS A 460 -6.46 -10.81 -17.93
C LYS A 460 -7.70 -10.43 -18.71
N ALA A 461 -8.55 -9.58 -18.16
CA ALA A 461 -9.86 -9.31 -18.76
C ALA A 461 -10.17 -7.82 -18.81
N ARG A 462 -10.75 -7.39 -19.93
CA ARG A 462 -11.29 -6.04 -20.08
C ARG A 462 -12.57 -5.84 -19.29
N VAL A 463 -12.88 -4.59 -18.97
CA VAL A 463 -14.04 -4.20 -18.18
C VAL A 463 -15.38 -4.62 -18.80
N ASP A 464 -15.51 -4.64 -20.11
CA ASP A 464 -16.72 -5.11 -20.81
C ASP A 464 -17.01 -6.58 -20.53
N ARG A 465 -15.98 -7.43 -20.46
CA ARG A 465 -16.10 -8.85 -20.08
C ARG A 465 -16.48 -9.04 -18.62
N ILE A 466 -16.08 -8.12 -17.75
CA ILE A 466 -16.41 -8.17 -16.31
C ILE A 466 -17.91 -7.96 -16.11
N TYR A 467 -18.49 -6.92 -16.72
CA TYR A 467 -19.93 -6.66 -16.65
C TYR A 467 -20.77 -7.76 -17.31
N GLY A 468 -20.26 -8.38 -18.37
CA GLY A 468 -20.90 -9.51 -19.04
C GLY A 468 -20.69 -10.87 -18.37
N ASN A 469 -19.94 -10.93 -17.25
CA ASN A 469 -19.62 -12.20 -16.60
C ASN A 469 -20.71 -12.63 -15.63
N ASP A 470 -21.27 -13.83 -15.85
CA ASP A 470 -22.39 -14.38 -15.09
C ASP A 470 -22.09 -14.57 -13.58
N LYS A 471 -20.79 -14.59 -13.20
CA LYS A 471 -20.36 -14.77 -11.81
C LYS A 471 -20.03 -13.44 -11.12
N LEU A 472 -19.43 -12.50 -11.84
CA LEU A 472 -19.06 -11.20 -11.28
C LEU A 472 -20.23 -10.22 -11.23
N ASN A 473 -21.12 -10.25 -12.24
CA ASN A 473 -22.25 -9.34 -12.27
C ASN A 473 -23.19 -9.47 -11.05
N PRO A 474 -23.56 -10.67 -10.58
CA PRO A 474 -24.32 -10.84 -9.34
C PRO A 474 -23.62 -10.23 -8.11
N LEU A 475 -22.29 -10.36 -8.03
CA LEU A 475 -21.49 -9.78 -6.94
C LEU A 475 -21.52 -8.24 -6.98
N ILE A 476 -21.33 -7.65 -8.18
CA ILE A 476 -21.37 -6.19 -8.38
C ILE A 476 -22.73 -5.63 -7.96
N VAL A 477 -23.82 -6.29 -8.39
CA VAL A 477 -25.18 -5.89 -8.07
C VAL A 477 -25.47 -6.05 -6.58
N ALA A 478 -25.06 -7.16 -5.97
CA ALA A 478 -25.26 -7.42 -4.54
C ALA A 478 -24.57 -6.36 -3.67
N LEU A 479 -23.33 -5.98 -3.98
CA LEU A 479 -22.58 -4.97 -3.22
C LEU A 479 -23.12 -3.54 -3.42
N GLY A 480 -23.68 -3.23 -4.61
CA GLY A 480 -24.36 -1.96 -4.89
C GLY A 480 -23.46 -0.77 -5.20
N GLY A 481 -22.16 -0.84 -4.93
CA GLY A 481 -21.22 0.27 -5.05
C GLY A 481 -20.74 0.60 -6.49
N GLY A 482 -21.02 -0.27 -7.48
CA GLY A 482 -20.41 -0.16 -8.82
C GLY A 482 -18.98 -0.69 -8.86
N ILE A 483 -18.25 -0.45 -9.96
CA ILE A 483 -16.83 -0.85 -10.11
C ILE A 483 -16.01 0.23 -10.85
N GLY A 484 -14.69 0.22 -10.67
CA GLY A 484 -13.78 1.16 -11.33
C GLY A 484 -14.06 2.61 -10.97
N GLU A 485 -14.10 3.50 -11.96
CA GLU A 485 -14.42 4.93 -11.73
C GLU A 485 -15.87 5.18 -11.26
N ASP A 486 -16.79 4.26 -11.56
CA ASP A 486 -18.19 4.33 -11.09
C ASP A 486 -18.33 3.86 -9.62
N PHE A 487 -17.26 3.35 -9.02
CA PHE A 487 -17.31 2.86 -7.65
C PHE A 487 -17.60 3.99 -6.67
N ASN A 488 -18.67 3.83 -5.90
CA ASN A 488 -19.03 4.76 -4.84
C ASN A 488 -19.27 4.00 -3.53
N ILE A 489 -18.42 4.26 -2.55
CA ILE A 489 -18.44 3.62 -1.25
C ILE A 489 -19.71 3.93 -0.45
N GLU A 490 -20.32 5.11 -0.64
CA GLU A 490 -21.57 5.51 0.03
C GLU A 490 -22.80 4.71 -0.45
N ARG A 491 -22.68 4.03 -1.59
CA ARG A 491 -23.73 3.18 -2.16
C ARG A 491 -23.61 1.72 -1.77
N LEU A 492 -22.56 1.37 -1.02
CA LEU A 492 -22.39 0.00 -0.54
C LEU A 492 -23.55 -0.40 0.36
N ARG A 493 -23.94 -1.65 0.22
CA ARG A 493 -25.02 -2.25 1.02
C ARG A 493 -24.50 -2.97 2.27
N TYR A 494 -23.21 -3.27 2.31
CA TYR A 494 -22.57 -4.01 3.39
C TYR A 494 -21.20 -3.42 3.68
N HIS A 495 -20.93 -3.04 4.93
CA HIS A 495 -19.61 -2.58 5.36
C HIS A 495 -18.74 -3.73 5.88
N LYS A 496 -19.19 -4.98 5.73
CA LYS A 496 -18.40 -6.16 6.01
C LYS A 496 -18.62 -7.20 4.92
N VAL A 497 -17.63 -7.36 4.06
CA VAL A 497 -17.62 -8.31 2.95
C VAL A 497 -16.70 -9.47 3.34
N ILE A 498 -17.28 -10.64 3.57
CA ILE A 498 -16.58 -11.80 4.12
C ILE A 498 -16.43 -12.85 3.04
N ILE A 499 -15.22 -13.17 2.65
CA ILE A 499 -14.91 -14.27 1.74
C ILE A 499 -14.90 -15.55 2.56
N MET A 500 -15.78 -16.48 2.23
CA MET A 500 -15.90 -17.78 2.88
C MET A 500 -15.71 -18.89 1.85
N SER A 501 -14.48 -19.34 1.70
CA SER A 501 -14.04 -20.39 0.78
C SER A 501 -13.51 -21.59 1.52
N ASP A 502 -13.50 -22.75 0.87
CA ASP A 502 -12.95 -23.97 1.41
C ASP A 502 -11.45 -23.80 1.77
N ALA A 503 -10.98 -24.62 2.71
CA ALA A 503 -9.58 -24.59 3.16
C ALA A 503 -8.63 -25.39 2.24
N ASP A 504 -9.02 -25.62 1.01
CA ASP A 504 -8.26 -26.34 -0.01
C ASP A 504 -7.62 -25.40 -1.06
N VAL A 505 -6.94 -25.98 -2.05
CA VAL A 505 -6.25 -25.21 -3.10
C VAL A 505 -7.23 -24.48 -4.03
N ASP A 506 -8.42 -25.01 -4.26
CA ASP A 506 -9.43 -24.37 -5.10
C ASP A 506 -10.07 -23.18 -4.38
N GLY A 507 -10.40 -23.32 -3.10
CA GLY A 507 -10.88 -22.22 -2.26
C GLY A 507 -9.85 -21.11 -2.10
N ALA A 508 -8.56 -21.45 -1.94
CA ALA A 508 -7.48 -20.48 -1.94
C ALA A 508 -7.40 -19.71 -3.28
N HIS A 509 -7.58 -20.39 -4.41
CA HIS A 509 -7.60 -19.76 -5.74
C HIS A 509 -8.83 -18.86 -5.91
N ILE A 510 -10.03 -19.27 -5.50
CA ILE A 510 -11.25 -18.44 -5.56
C ILE A 510 -11.08 -17.18 -4.71
N ARG A 511 -10.52 -17.31 -3.50
CA ARG A 511 -10.19 -16.17 -2.65
C ARG A 511 -9.22 -15.21 -3.34
N THR A 512 -8.17 -15.72 -3.99
CA THR A 512 -7.22 -14.90 -4.73
C THR A 512 -7.87 -14.16 -5.89
N LEU A 513 -8.76 -14.81 -6.65
CA LEU A 513 -9.52 -14.17 -7.73
C LEU A 513 -10.42 -13.05 -7.22
N LEU A 514 -11.11 -13.26 -6.09
CA LEU A 514 -11.93 -12.23 -5.43
C LEU A 514 -11.09 -11.05 -4.97
N LEU A 515 -9.94 -11.30 -4.34
CA LEU A 515 -9.02 -10.25 -3.90
C LEU A 515 -8.46 -9.47 -5.09
N THR A 516 -8.13 -10.15 -6.20
CA THR A 516 -7.73 -9.49 -7.45
C THR A 516 -8.82 -8.57 -7.96
N PHE A 517 -10.08 -9.02 -7.96
CA PHE A 517 -11.22 -8.22 -8.39
C PHE A 517 -11.44 -7.00 -7.48
N PHE A 518 -11.42 -7.18 -6.17
CA PHE A 518 -11.56 -6.06 -5.22
C PHE A 518 -10.41 -5.08 -5.34
N PHE A 519 -9.18 -5.55 -5.45
CA PHE A 519 -8.01 -4.68 -5.59
C PHE A 519 -8.06 -3.85 -6.89
N ARG A 520 -8.44 -4.45 -8.03
CA ARG A 520 -8.47 -3.78 -9.33
C ARG A 520 -9.66 -2.86 -9.53
N TYR A 521 -10.84 -3.22 -9.01
CA TYR A 521 -12.09 -2.56 -9.37
C TYR A 521 -12.88 -1.99 -8.20
N MET A 522 -12.56 -2.34 -6.97
CA MET A 522 -13.22 -1.88 -5.75
C MET A 522 -12.22 -1.61 -4.62
N ARG A 523 -11.05 -1.06 -4.97
CA ARG A 523 -9.94 -0.84 -4.04
C ARG A 523 -10.33 -0.11 -2.75
N PRO A 524 -11.21 0.92 -2.76
CA PRO A 524 -11.66 1.57 -1.53
C PRO A 524 -12.34 0.62 -0.52
N LEU A 525 -12.86 -0.55 -0.95
CA LEU A 525 -13.36 -1.57 -0.01
C LEU A 525 -12.27 -2.10 0.91
N ILE A 526 -11.06 -2.33 0.36
CA ILE A 526 -9.92 -2.84 1.12
C ILE A 526 -9.35 -1.71 1.99
N GLU A 527 -9.18 -0.53 1.43
CA GLU A 527 -8.62 0.65 2.12
C GLU A 527 -9.47 1.07 3.34
N ASN A 528 -10.79 0.97 3.24
CA ASN A 528 -11.69 1.22 4.37
C ASN A 528 -11.83 0.00 5.31
N GLY A 529 -11.16 -1.11 5.01
CA GLY A 529 -11.13 -2.30 5.84
C GLY A 529 -12.45 -3.05 5.90
N PHE A 530 -13.23 -3.04 4.82
CA PHE A 530 -14.50 -3.75 4.73
C PHE A 530 -14.37 -5.18 4.22
N VAL A 531 -13.19 -5.62 3.78
CA VAL A 531 -12.95 -6.97 3.27
C VAL A 531 -12.33 -7.86 4.32
N TYR A 532 -12.91 -9.04 4.50
CA TYR A 532 -12.46 -10.06 5.44
C TYR A 532 -12.40 -11.43 4.79
N SER A 533 -11.53 -12.30 5.31
CA SER A 533 -11.54 -13.73 5.03
C SER A 533 -12.00 -14.47 6.28
N ALA A 534 -13.00 -15.31 6.16
CA ALA A 534 -13.39 -16.23 7.23
C ALA A 534 -12.28 -17.28 7.44
N VAL A 535 -12.09 -17.69 8.68
CA VAL A 535 -11.16 -18.75 9.06
C VAL A 535 -11.98 -19.91 9.62
N PRO A 536 -12.42 -20.87 8.77
CA PRO A 536 -13.11 -22.07 9.25
C PRO A 536 -12.13 -23.02 9.94
N PRO A 537 -12.58 -23.89 10.85
CA PRO A 537 -11.74 -24.91 11.46
C PRO A 537 -11.28 -25.95 10.44
N LEU A 538 -10.07 -26.46 10.63
CA LEU A 538 -9.47 -27.52 9.81
C LEU A 538 -9.79 -28.91 10.34
N TYR A 539 -9.95 -29.06 11.66
CA TYR A 539 -10.11 -30.35 12.31
C TYR A 539 -11.30 -30.37 13.26
N LYS A 540 -11.96 -31.54 13.30
CA LYS A 540 -12.94 -31.90 14.34
C LYS A 540 -12.38 -33.05 15.17
N LEU A 541 -12.35 -32.86 16.48
CA LEU A 541 -11.87 -33.84 17.45
C LEU A 541 -13.03 -34.27 18.32
N LYS A 542 -13.21 -35.59 18.44
CA LYS A 542 -14.33 -36.17 19.20
C LYS A 542 -13.82 -37.18 20.20
N ARG A 543 -14.32 -37.05 21.42
CA ARG A 543 -14.17 -38.05 22.48
C ARG A 543 -15.53 -38.31 23.15
N GLY A 544 -16.16 -39.44 22.84
CA GLY A 544 -17.47 -39.76 23.35
C GLY A 544 -18.53 -38.74 22.92
N LYS A 545 -19.08 -37.96 23.87
CA LYS A 545 -20.03 -36.88 23.58
C LYS A 545 -19.39 -35.49 23.45
N THR A 546 -18.10 -35.37 23.74
CA THR A 546 -17.40 -34.10 23.67
C THR A 546 -16.83 -33.94 22.28
N GLU A 547 -17.19 -32.85 21.62
CA GLU A 547 -16.65 -32.44 20.32
C GLU A 547 -15.92 -31.10 20.48
N ARG A 548 -14.77 -30.96 19.81
CA ARG A 548 -13.96 -29.77 19.74
C ARG A 548 -13.45 -29.57 18.33
N VAL A 549 -13.15 -28.33 17.96
CA VAL A 549 -12.55 -28.00 16.66
C VAL A 549 -11.13 -27.43 16.86
N ALA A 550 -10.30 -27.51 15.82
CA ALA A 550 -8.99 -26.92 15.80
C ALA A 550 -8.72 -26.26 14.43
N TYR A 551 -7.99 -25.13 14.47
CA TYR A 551 -7.74 -24.26 13.32
C TYR A 551 -6.31 -24.40 12.77
N SER A 552 -5.43 -25.14 13.47
CA SER A 552 -4.07 -25.47 13.04
C SER A 552 -3.67 -26.87 13.48
N ASP A 553 -2.54 -27.36 12.97
CA ASP A 553 -1.97 -28.66 13.37
C ASP A 553 -1.52 -28.62 14.84
N GLU A 554 -0.90 -27.52 15.29
CA GLU A 554 -0.47 -27.34 16.67
C GLU A 554 -1.70 -27.35 17.62
N GLU A 555 -2.77 -26.67 17.22
CA GLU A 555 -4.00 -26.64 18.01
C GLU A 555 -4.66 -28.02 18.06
N ARG A 556 -4.70 -28.76 16.94
CA ARG A 556 -5.17 -30.14 16.88
C ARG A 556 -4.42 -31.01 17.90
N ASP A 557 -3.10 -30.92 17.92
CA ASP A 557 -2.27 -31.75 18.80
C ASP A 557 -2.46 -31.37 20.26
N ARG A 558 -2.58 -30.08 20.58
CA ARG A 558 -2.92 -29.58 21.90
C ARG A 558 -4.29 -30.06 22.36
N VAL A 559 -5.33 -29.83 21.55
CA VAL A 559 -6.71 -30.25 21.88
C VAL A 559 -6.82 -31.77 21.97
N SER A 560 -6.08 -32.51 21.12
CA SER A 560 -6.02 -33.97 21.19
C SER A 560 -5.41 -34.44 22.52
N ALA A 561 -4.34 -33.82 22.99
CA ALA A 561 -3.71 -34.12 24.26
C ALA A 561 -4.66 -33.83 25.44
N GLU A 562 -5.30 -32.65 25.43
CA GLU A 562 -6.30 -32.29 26.44
C GLU A 562 -7.45 -33.29 26.51
N LEU A 563 -8.00 -33.67 25.34
CA LEU A 563 -9.09 -34.63 25.27
C LEU A 563 -8.67 -36.04 25.71
N ARG A 564 -7.42 -36.47 25.46
CA ARG A 564 -6.91 -37.76 25.93
C ARG A 564 -6.87 -37.83 27.45
N GLY A 565 -6.48 -36.73 28.10
CA GLY A 565 -6.31 -36.66 29.57
C GLY A 565 -5.38 -37.76 30.10
N GLU A 566 -5.34 -37.94 31.40
CA GLU A 566 -4.52 -38.99 32.07
C GLU A 566 -4.94 -40.43 31.70
N SER A 567 -6.14 -40.62 31.21
CA SER A 567 -6.70 -41.95 30.87
C SER A 567 -6.22 -42.52 29.53
N GLY A 568 -5.52 -41.76 28.70
CA GLY A 568 -5.02 -42.21 27.39
C GLY A 568 -6.11 -42.61 26.38
N ALA A 569 -7.34 -42.14 26.55
CA ALA A 569 -8.48 -42.57 25.75
C ALA A 569 -8.35 -42.18 24.29
N LYS A 570 -8.84 -42.97 23.37
CA LYS A 570 -8.82 -42.73 21.93
C LYS A 570 -9.66 -41.50 21.59
N VAL A 571 -9.05 -40.53 20.90
CA VAL A 571 -9.70 -39.36 20.30
C VAL A 571 -9.86 -39.62 18.80
N GLU A 572 -11.05 -39.47 18.29
CA GLU A 572 -11.31 -39.48 16.85
C GLU A 572 -11.01 -38.08 16.31
N ILE A 573 -10.14 -38.03 15.29
CA ILE A 573 -9.77 -36.80 14.60
C ILE A 573 -10.23 -36.93 13.16
N SER A 574 -11.04 -36.00 12.70
CA SER A 574 -11.42 -35.85 11.30
C SER A 574 -11.03 -34.47 10.78
N ARG A 575 -10.55 -34.41 9.53
CA ARG A 575 -10.25 -33.17 8.84
C ARG A 575 -11.44 -32.79 7.99
N PHE A 576 -11.89 -31.52 8.09
CA PHE A 576 -12.88 -30.97 7.18
C PHE A 576 -12.23 -30.79 5.80
N LYS A 577 -12.84 -31.34 4.75
CA LYS A 577 -12.40 -31.17 3.36
C LYS A 577 -12.95 -29.88 2.75
N GLY A 578 -14.14 -29.45 3.21
CA GLY A 578 -14.76 -28.20 2.78
C GLY A 578 -15.92 -27.79 3.68
N LEU A 579 -16.37 -26.55 3.53
CA LEU A 579 -17.49 -25.95 4.26
C LEU A 579 -18.82 -26.68 4.03
N GLY A 580 -18.96 -27.33 2.88
CA GLY A 580 -20.14 -28.13 2.54
C GLY A 580 -20.32 -29.41 3.37
N GLU A 581 -19.29 -29.83 4.14
CA GLU A 581 -19.37 -30.95 5.08
C GLU A 581 -19.92 -30.53 6.45
N MET A 582 -19.97 -29.23 6.74
CA MET A 582 -20.50 -28.69 7.99
C MET A 582 -22.01 -28.57 7.91
N ASN A 583 -22.68 -29.03 8.96
CA ASN A 583 -24.08 -28.70 9.12
C ASN A 583 -24.28 -27.23 9.54
N LYS A 584 -25.52 -26.76 9.53
CA LYS A 584 -25.84 -25.35 9.82
C LYS A 584 -25.38 -24.88 11.20
N ASP A 585 -25.47 -25.75 12.21
CA ASP A 585 -25.15 -25.41 13.60
C ASP A 585 -23.62 -25.36 13.77
N GLU A 586 -22.88 -26.30 13.16
CA GLU A 586 -21.41 -26.29 13.13
C GLU A 586 -20.88 -25.05 12.42
N LEU A 587 -21.44 -24.71 11.25
CA LEU A 587 -21.02 -23.55 10.48
C LEU A 587 -21.31 -22.24 11.21
N TRP A 588 -22.46 -22.14 11.89
CA TRP A 588 -22.79 -21.01 12.74
C TRP A 588 -21.77 -20.87 13.87
N GLU A 589 -21.62 -21.90 14.70
CA GLU A 589 -20.80 -21.83 15.92
C GLU A 589 -19.31 -21.59 15.67
N THR A 590 -18.79 -22.02 14.51
CA THR A 590 -17.36 -21.94 14.22
C THR A 590 -16.96 -20.78 13.32
N THR A 591 -17.87 -20.32 12.42
CA THR A 591 -17.48 -19.46 11.29
C THR A 591 -18.39 -18.24 11.13
N MET A 592 -19.66 -18.29 11.61
CA MET A 592 -20.62 -17.21 11.35
C MET A 592 -21.06 -16.45 12.60
N ASP A 593 -21.03 -17.05 13.79
CA ASP A 593 -21.39 -16.41 15.05
C ASP A 593 -20.42 -15.24 15.34
N PRO A 594 -20.88 -13.99 15.41
CA PRO A 594 -20.01 -12.82 15.65
C PRO A 594 -19.19 -12.90 16.95
N GLU A 595 -19.68 -13.64 17.96
CA GLU A 595 -19.00 -13.77 19.25
C GLU A 595 -17.89 -14.85 19.25
N LYS A 596 -17.93 -15.80 18.31
CA LYS A 596 -17.03 -16.96 18.30
C LYS A 596 -16.13 -17.05 17.09
N ARG A 597 -16.60 -16.53 15.93
CA ARG A 597 -15.90 -16.64 14.65
C ARG A 597 -14.56 -15.91 14.65
N THR A 598 -13.62 -16.42 13.87
CA THR A 598 -12.38 -15.75 13.54
C THR A 598 -12.43 -15.17 12.13
N LEU A 599 -12.26 -13.87 12.00
CA LEU A 599 -12.14 -13.19 10.71
C LEU A 599 -10.75 -12.57 10.58
N ARG A 600 -10.11 -12.80 9.44
CA ARG A 600 -8.87 -12.11 9.05
C ARG A 600 -9.25 -10.90 8.20
N ARG A 601 -9.00 -9.71 8.71
CA ARG A 601 -9.16 -8.47 7.94
C ARG A 601 -8.11 -8.41 6.85
N ILE A 602 -8.52 -8.06 5.64
CA ILE A 602 -7.61 -7.84 4.52
C ILE A 602 -7.19 -6.36 4.56
N THR A 603 -5.89 -6.13 4.67
CA THR A 603 -5.28 -4.80 4.68
C THR A 603 -4.47 -4.58 3.43
N LEU A 604 -4.25 -3.32 3.08
CA LEU A 604 -3.43 -2.90 1.95
C LEU A 604 -2.34 -1.97 2.50
N ASP A 605 -1.21 -2.57 2.90
CA ASP A 605 -0.10 -1.83 3.49
C ASP A 605 0.72 -1.10 2.41
N ASP A 606 0.95 -1.72 1.27
CA ASP A 606 1.60 -1.13 0.09
C ASP A 606 0.86 -1.54 -1.21
N ALA A 607 0.25 -0.54 -1.84
CA ALA A 607 -0.52 -0.73 -3.06
C ALA A 607 0.36 -1.11 -4.26
N ARG A 608 1.61 -0.65 -4.32
CA ARG A 608 2.54 -0.99 -5.40
C ARG A 608 2.98 -2.45 -5.30
N ARG A 609 3.35 -2.89 -4.10
CA ARG A 609 3.71 -4.29 -3.84
C ARG A 609 2.54 -5.23 -4.15
N ALA A 610 1.32 -4.83 -3.77
CA ALA A 610 0.12 -5.58 -4.13
C ALA A 610 -0.09 -5.64 -5.65
N ASP A 611 0.08 -4.50 -6.37
CA ASP A 611 0.01 -4.45 -7.84
C ASP A 611 1.02 -5.41 -8.48
N GLU A 612 2.27 -5.40 -8.04
CA GLU A 612 3.31 -6.30 -8.53
C GLU A 612 2.97 -7.77 -8.28
N ILE A 613 2.54 -8.11 -7.06
CA ILE A 613 2.16 -9.48 -6.70
C ILE A 613 0.99 -9.96 -7.55
N PHE A 614 -0.07 -9.15 -7.73
CA PHE A 614 -1.20 -9.52 -8.59
C PHE A 614 -0.77 -9.65 -10.06
N THR A 615 0.08 -8.76 -10.56
CA THR A 615 0.62 -8.84 -11.92
C THR A 615 1.43 -10.13 -12.13
N VAL A 616 2.29 -10.49 -11.19
CA VAL A 616 3.11 -11.71 -11.27
C VAL A 616 2.25 -12.97 -11.15
N LEU A 617 1.41 -13.05 -10.11
CA LEU A 617 0.65 -14.26 -9.82
C LEU A 617 -0.55 -14.48 -10.75
N MET A 618 -1.23 -13.41 -11.14
CA MET A 618 -2.48 -13.47 -11.87
C MET A 618 -2.34 -13.03 -13.33
N GLY A 619 -1.23 -12.38 -13.71
CA GLY A 619 -0.93 -11.92 -15.06
C GLY A 619 -0.69 -13.05 -16.07
N GLU A 620 -0.39 -12.70 -17.32
CA GLU A 620 -0.23 -13.66 -18.43
C GLU A 620 1.12 -14.36 -18.43
N GLN A 621 2.18 -13.69 -17.98
CA GLN A 621 3.55 -14.21 -18.00
C GLN A 621 3.72 -15.37 -17.00
N VAL A 622 4.25 -16.49 -17.49
CA VAL A 622 4.40 -17.71 -16.68
C VAL A 622 5.72 -17.71 -15.90
N GLU A 623 6.82 -17.27 -16.53
CA GLU A 623 8.16 -17.37 -15.94
C GLU A 623 8.30 -16.56 -14.64
N PRO A 624 7.87 -15.28 -14.56
CA PRO A 624 7.91 -14.52 -13.30
C PRO A 624 7.13 -15.18 -12.18
N ARG A 625 5.98 -15.81 -12.51
CA ARG A 625 5.17 -16.55 -11.55
C ARG A 625 5.89 -17.78 -11.02
N LYS A 626 6.54 -18.53 -11.89
CA LYS A 626 7.32 -19.72 -11.54
C LYS A 626 8.48 -19.33 -10.61
N GLU A 627 9.26 -18.32 -10.97
CA GLU A 627 10.36 -17.80 -10.15
C GLU A 627 9.88 -17.35 -8.77
N TRP A 628 8.72 -16.65 -8.73
CA TRP A 628 8.12 -16.21 -7.48
C TRP A 628 7.72 -17.41 -6.60
N ILE A 629 7.10 -18.43 -7.18
CA ILE A 629 6.70 -19.65 -6.48
C ILE A 629 7.94 -20.38 -5.94
N GLU A 630 8.98 -20.57 -6.76
CA GLU A 630 10.22 -21.25 -6.36
C GLU A 630 10.91 -20.52 -5.19
N ARG A 631 10.99 -19.19 -5.24
CA ARG A 631 11.58 -18.35 -4.19
C ARG A 631 10.82 -18.45 -2.87
N ASN A 632 9.48 -18.50 -2.93
CA ASN A 632 8.61 -18.48 -1.77
C ASN A 632 8.15 -19.88 -1.31
N ALA A 633 8.55 -20.95 -2.01
CA ALA A 633 8.15 -22.33 -1.68
C ALA A 633 8.51 -22.75 -0.24
N LYS A 634 9.62 -22.22 0.30
CA LYS A 634 10.06 -22.48 1.67
C LYS A 634 9.08 -21.98 2.77
N TYR A 635 8.20 -21.03 2.42
CA TYR A 635 7.19 -20.48 3.33
C TYR A 635 5.82 -21.17 3.18
N ALA A 636 5.69 -22.06 2.20
CA ALA A 636 4.44 -22.79 2.00
C ALA A 636 4.27 -23.83 3.11
N ILE A 637 3.28 -23.60 3.97
CA ILE A 637 2.88 -24.51 5.04
C ILE A 637 1.57 -25.18 4.60
N ASN A 638 1.45 -26.50 4.80
CA ASN A 638 0.24 -27.29 4.45
C ASN A 638 -0.05 -27.36 2.94
N ILE A 639 0.93 -27.81 2.17
CA ILE A 639 0.69 -28.20 0.78
C ILE A 639 -0.01 -29.56 0.81
N ASP A 640 -1.26 -29.62 0.35
CA ASP A 640 -1.94 -30.89 0.05
C ASP A 640 -1.25 -31.51 -1.18
N ILE A 641 -0.41 -32.52 -0.95
CA ILE A 641 0.20 -33.36 -2.00
C ILE A 641 -0.65 -34.61 -2.16
#